data_4098752f68d9b934b817025ba47c58b5
#
_entry.id   4098752f68d9b934b817025ba47c58b5
#
_cell.length_a   1.000
_cell.length_b   1.000
_cell.length_c   1.000
_cell.angle_alpha   90.00
_cell.angle_beta   90.00
_cell.angle_gamma   90.00
#
_symmetry.space_group_name_H-M   'P 1'
#
loop_
_entity.id
_entity.type
_entity.pdbx_description
1 polymer ?
#
loop_
_entity_poly.entity_id
_entity_poly.type
_entity_poly.pdbx_seq_one_letter_code
_entity_poly.pdbx_strand_id
1 'polypeptide(L)'
;MNEEKTTALENRDGKITPVDIGQEMQKSFLEYAMSVIVARALPDVRDGLKPVHRRILYTMYENNLTPDRPYHKCADTVGSVLGRYHPHGDASVYDALVRLAQNFSLRYVLVDGQGNFGSVDGDPPAAYRYTEARMSKIALEMLTDIQKETVPFVPNYDERLKEPAVLPSRYPNLLVNGSTGIAVGMATNIPPHNLGEVIDGILLLMEQPDCTLEELMQCIKGPDFPTGGIIMGYAGMRAAYATGRGKITLRGKTSFETVRGRESIIITEIPYMVNKARLVESIADHAKDNRIEGIYHIQDESSREGMRVVIELKKDANPQIVLNKLFSYTQLQDTIGVNLLALVNGEPKVLTLKQILEQYLQFQVEVITNRTKYELKKAEKRAHLLQGFVVAIDHIDEVIAILRSSRTVVEGKQRLMERFKDMDLTALLDRAQYDTEKYQMEQQIGLSDEQADAIVQMRLGQLTGMERQKVTDELYQILAKISDYLDILSDEQRVYGIIREDLESIRNRFGDPRRTQIEMVDGEVDIEDLIPVEDCVVTFTESGYMKRMPVDVYKTQRRGGRGVSGMKQREADFVNEMFISSTHDHILFISNYGMMYRLKCYEIPEGSKASRGFNIVNLLPLKEGEKIAAMLRTKDFDEGKYLVTVTRQGKIKRTALPAYKNVRKNGLIAVGLEEGDEIAGVRLTDGSARLFVATKHGMIIRMEETCIRPQGRSAHGVKAITLREGDVVVSIARERAGASLLTVTENGYGRRSELEQYRIQNRGGYGLQNYKVDAERGMVCGIKVVDETDDILLISTDGIVIRVYCADIRLMGRTAKGVRIMRVTNENQVVAFSRTEHDETEACSQIEETAEDAVETAPEDPLDLPEATEETNE
;
A
#
# COMPACT_ATOMS: atom_id res chain seq x y z
N MET A 1 9.92 48.35 -11.06
CA MET A 1 8.73 49.05 -10.55
C MET A 1 7.74 49.18 -11.68
N ASN A 2 6.92 48.20 -11.85
CA ASN A 2 5.69 48.25 -12.61
C ASN A 2 4.60 47.62 -11.75
N GLU A 3 3.83 48.53 -11.13
CA GLU A 3 2.59 48.15 -10.46
C GLU A 3 1.56 47.86 -11.55
N GLU A 4 1.22 46.61 -11.74
CA GLU A 4 0.02 46.23 -12.45
C GLU A 4 -1.19 46.61 -11.59
N LYS A 5 -1.86 47.68 -11.98
CA LYS A 5 -3.15 48.09 -11.45
C LYS A 5 -4.18 47.03 -11.79
N THR A 6 -4.52 46.17 -10.81
CA THR A 6 -5.71 45.31 -10.90
C THR A 6 -6.93 46.21 -10.84
N THR A 7 -7.57 46.42 -11.97
CA THR A 7 -8.85 47.13 -12.09
C THR A 7 -9.93 46.24 -11.47
N ALA A 8 -10.34 46.53 -10.25
CA ALA A 8 -11.50 45.94 -9.62
C ALA A 8 -12.77 46.43 -10.36
N LEU A 9 -13.45 45.52 -11.00
CA LEU A 9 -14.80 45.73 -11.52
C LEU A 9 -15.78 45.65 -10.35
N GLU A 10 -16.17 46.82 -9.81
CA GLU A 10 -17.28 46.88 -8.86
C GLU A 10 -18.61 46.67 -9.62
N ASN A 11 -19.17 45.49 -9.45
CA ASN A 11 -20.55 45.26 -9.87
C ASN A 11 -21.48 45.39 -8.64
N ARG A 12 -22.71 45.81 -8.85
CA ARG A 12 -23.71 46.12 -7.83
C ARG A 12 -24.10 44.93 -6.92
N ASP A 13 -23.63 43.70 -7.21
CA ASP A 13 -24.01 42.46 -6.55
C ASP A 13 -22.86 41.70 -5.85
N GLY A 14 -21.80 42.42 -5.43
CA GLY A 14 -20.75 41.78 -4.63
C GLY A 14 -19.32 41.95 -5.14
N LYS A 15 -18.34 41.72 -4.30
CA LYS A 15 -16.91 41.84 -4.61
C LYS A 15 -16.45 40.61 -5.39
N ILE A 16 -16.15 40.82 -6.68
CA ILE A 16 -15.60 39.74 -7.52
C ILE A 16 -14.09 39.63 -7.20
N THR A 17 -13.68 38.50 -6.68
CA THR A 17 -12.26 38.16 -6.48
C THR A 17 -11.79 37.28 -7.63
N PRO A 18 -10.71 37.63 -8.35
CA PRO A 18 -10.16 36.76 -9.38
C PRO A 18 -9.53 35.51 -8.70
N VAL A 19 -9.90 34.34 -9.21
CA VAL A 19 -9.36 33.04 -8.75
C VAL A 19 -8.66 32.39 -9.93
N ASP A 20 -7.43 31.92 -9.71
CA ASP A 20 -6.71 31.14 -10.71
C ASP A 20 -7.35 29.74 -10.84
N ILE A 21 -7.83 29.44 -12.05
CA ILE A 21 -8.52 28.18 -12.32
C ILE A 21 -7.63 26.97 -12.08
N GLY A 22 -6.33 27.07 -12.30
CA GLY A 22 -5.38 25.98 -12.07
C GLY A 22 -5.25 25.66 -10.58
N GLN A 23 -5.15 26.70 -9.73
CA GLN A 23 -5.07 26.52 -8.27
C GLN A 23 -6.39 25.99 -7.69
N GLU A 24 -7.52 26.52 -8.14
CA GLU A 24 -8.83 26.08 -7.69
C GLU A 24 -9.11 24.62 -8.11
N MET A 25 -8.81 24.26 -9.35
CA MET A 25 -8.92 22.88 -9.83
C MET A 25 -8.00 21.93 -9.06
N GLN A 26 -6.77 22.34 -8.76
CA GLN A 26 -5.84 21.51 -7.97
C GLN A 26 -6.35 21.29 -6.56
N LYS A 27 -6.87 22.33 -5.90
CA LYS A 27 -7.44 22.26 -4.55
C LYS A 27 -8.67 21.37 -4.53
N SER A 28 -9.63 21.62 -5.40
CA SER A 28 -10.89 20.88 -5.50
C SER A 28 -10.65 19.40 -5.84
N PHE A 29 -9.67 19.10 -6.72
CA PHE A 29 -9.30 17.73 -7.05
C PHE A 29 -8.66 17.01 -5.85
N LEU A 30 -7.82 17.70 -5.08
CA LEU A 30 -7.22 17.14 -3.88
C LEU A 30 -8.29 16.82 -2.81
N GLU A 31 -9.22 17.76 -2.56
CA GLU A 31 -10.33 17.57 -1.62
C GLU A 31 -11.23 16.42 -2.06
N TYR A 32 -11.57 16.33 -3.35
CA TYR A 32 -12.33 15.22 -3.92
C TYR A 32 -11.58 13.88 -3.76
N ALA A 33 -10.28 13.85 -4.11
CA ALA A 33 -9.48 12.65 -4.00
C ALA A 33 -9.40 12.14 -2.55
N MET A 34 -9.16 13.05 -1.59
CA MET A 34 -9.14 12.72 -0.16
C MET A 34 -10.51 12.21 0.32
N SER A 35 -11.60 12.85 -0.09
CA SER A 35 -12.95 12.40 0.25
C SER A 35 -13.23 10.99 -0.28
N VAL A 36 -12.86 10.70 -1.55
CA VAL A 36 -13.03 9.36 -2.13
C VAL A 36 -12.17 8.31 -1.43
N ILE A 37 -10.94 8.65 -1.04
CA ILE A 37 -10.01 7.75 -0.35
C ILE A 37 -10.53 7.43 1.06
N VAL A 38 -10.80 8.46 1.87
CA VAL A 38 -11.08 8.30 3.30
C VAL A 38 -12.56 7.99 3.57
N ALA A 39 -13.49 8.64 2.85
CA ALA A 39 -14.91 8.58 3.17
C ALA A 39 -15.75 7.70 2.21
N ARG A 40 -15.13 6.96 1.26
CA ARG A 40 -15.90 6.16 0.30
C ARG A 40 -15.33 4.79 -0.04
N ALA A 41 -14.06 4.73 -0.54
CA ALA A 41 -13.58 3.57 -1.27
C ALA A 41 -12.79 2.58 -0.42
N LEU A 42 -12.05 3.05 0.59
CA LEU A 42 -11.17 2.22 1.39
C LEU A 42 -11.80 1.80 2.71
N PRO A 43 -11.53 0.57 3.18
CA PRO A 43 -11.95 0.09 4.50
C PRO A 43 -11.02 0.64 5.59
N ASP A 44 -11.56 0.83 6.80
CA ASP A 44 -10.76 1.04 8.01
C ASP A 44 -10.15 -0.30 8.46
N VAL A 45 -8.88 -0.29 8.90
CA VAL A 45 -8.18 -1.51 9.30
C VAL A 45 -8.81 -2.17 10.53
N ARG A 46 -9.46 -1.38 11.41
CA ARG A 46 -10.00 -1.80 12.70
C ARG A 46 -11.29 -2.63 12.56
N ASP A 47 -12.24 -2.19 11.74
CA ASP A 47 -13.53 -2.87 11.54
C ASP A 47 -13.71 -3.47 10.14
N GLY A 48 -12.79 -3.20 9.21
CA GLY A 48 -12.83 -3.73 7.84
C GLY A 48 -13.97 -3.18 6.97
N LEU A 49 -14.64 -2.12 7.40
CA LEU A 49 -15.81 -1.59 6.72
C LEU A 49 -15.50 -0.28 5.99
N LYS A 50 -16.17 -0.10 4.85
CA LYS A 50 -16.33 1.21 4.24
C LYS A 50 -17.44 2.00 4.98
N PRO A 51 -17.44 3.34 4.88
CA PRO A 51 -18.46 4.15 5.57
C PRO A 51 -19.89 3.73 5.27
N VAL A 52 -20.24 3.40 4.01
CA VAL A 52 -21.58 2.96 3.65
C VAL A 52 -22.00 1.67 4.36
N HIS A 53 -21.10 0.68 4.46
CA HIS A 53 -21.38 -0.59 5.14
C HIS A 53 -21.55 -0.39 6.64
N ARG A 54 -20.70 0.44 7.26
CA ARG A 54 -20.78 0.80 8.67
C ARG A 54 -22.10 1.48 9.00
N ARG A 55 -22.52 2.43 8.18
CA ARG A 55 -23.79 3.15 8.31
C ARG A 55 -25.00 2.24 8.16
N ILE A 56 -24.95 1.27 7.24
CA ILE A 56 -26.02 0.28 7.08
C ILE A 56 -26.18 -0.56 8.36
N LEU A 57 -25.10 -1.16 8.86
CA LEU A 57 -25.14 -2.01 10.04
C LEU A 57 -25.54 -1.21 11.30
N TYR A 58 -25.01 0.00 11.46
CA TYR A 58 -25.37 0.87 12.57
C TYR A 58 -26.86 1.27 12.54
N THR A 59 -27.39 1.64 11.36
CA THR A 59 -28.81 1.96 11.18
C THR A 59 -29.70 0.75 11.47
N MET A 60 -29.31 -0.43 11.01
CA MET A 60 -30.06 -1.66 11.33
C MET A 60 -30.08 -1.94 12.84
N TYR A 61 -28.95 -1.69 13.52
CA TYR A 61 -28.88 -1.81 14.98
C TYR A 61 -29.77 -0.80 15.70
N GLU A 62 -29.75 0.48 15.34
CA GLU A 62 -30.64 1.51 15.91
C GLU A 62 -32.11 1.20 15.68
N ASN A 63 -32.47 0.68 14.51
CA ASN A 63 -33.83 0.26 14.18
C ASN A 63 -34.20 -1.09 14.82
N ASN A 64 -33.34 -1.67 15.66
CA ASN A 64 -33.51 -2.95 16.35
C ASN A 64 -33.83 -4.13 15.41
N LEU A 65 -33.20 -4.14 14.20
CA LEU A 65 -33.32 -5.20 13.21
C LEU A 65 -32.37 -6.35 13.52
N THR A 66 -32.48 -6.91 14.71
CA THR A 66 -31.61 -8.00 15.21
C THR A 66 -32.07 -9.36 14.69
N PRO A 67 -31.23 -10.41 14.73
CA PRO A 67 -31.54 -11.74 14.19
C PRO A 67 -32.75 -12.43 14.84
N ASP A 68 -33.13 -12.03 16.03
CA ASP A 68 -34.27 -12.53 16.80
C ASP A 68 -35.57 -11.80 16.43
N ARG A 69 -35.51 -10.73 15.65
CA ARG A 69 -36.65 -9.93 15.22
C ARG A 69 -37.13 -10.32 13.82
N PRO A 70 -38.37 -9.98 13.45
CA PRO A 70 -38.89 -10.16 12.09
C PRO A 70 -38.06 -9.41 11.06
N TYR A 71 -38.10 -9.87 9.79
CA TYR A 71 -37.55 -9.15 8.66
C TYR A 71 -38.30 -7.86 8.39
N HIS A 72 -37.61 -6.83 7.96
CA HIS A 72 -38.15 -5.56 7.49
C HIS A 72 -37.80 -5.32 6.03
N LYS A 73 -38.65 -4.56 5.33
CA LYS A 73 -38.35 -4.17 3.93
C LYS A 73 -37.00 -3.47 3.81
N CYS A 74 -36.21 -3.82 2.84
CA CYS A 74 -34.93 -3.14 2.58
C CYS A 74 -35.13 -1.65 2.33
N ALA A 75 -36.30 -1.26 1.79
CA ALA A 75 -36.69 0.14 1.61
C ALA A 75 -36.66 0.97 2.91
N ASP A 76 -37.05 0.40 4.05
CA ASP A 76 -37.01 1.05 5.35
C ASP A 76 -35.57 1.31 5.80
N THR A 77 -34.70 0.28 5.69
CA THR A 77 -33.27 0.44 6.01
C THR A 77 -32.59 1.44 5.09
N VAL A 78 -32.79 1.35 3.78
CA VAL A 78 -32.21 2.26 2.77
C VAL A 78 -32.63 3.70 3.05
N GLY A 79 -33.96 3.93 3.26
CA GLY A 79 -34.47 5.26 3.55
C GLY A 79 -33.93 5.85 4.85
N SER A 80 -33.80 5.03 5.90
CA SER A 80 -33.23 5.44 7.20
C SER A 80 -31.75 5.80 7.08
N VAL A 81 -30.95 5.02 6.32
CA VAL A 81 -29.52 5.29 6.06
C VAL A 81 -29.35 6.62 5.31
N LEU A 82 -30.13 6.83 4.27
CA LEU A 82 -30.08 8.06 3.45
C LEU A 82 -30.43 9.30 4.27
N GLY A 83 -31.53 9.22 5.04
CA GLY A 83 -32.03 10.36 5.80
C GLY A 83 -31.19 10.73 7.01
N ARG A 84 -30.45 9.75 7.60
CA ARG A 84 -29.71 9.99 8.84
C ARG A 84 -28.19 10.13 8.63
N TYR A 85 -27.58 9.36 7.74
CA TYR A 85 -26.11 9.18 7.75
C TYR A 85 -25.43 9.28 6.39
N HIS A 86 -26.12 8.94 5.27
CA HIS A 86 -25.43 8.76 3.98
C HIS A 86 -26.15 9.50 2.84
N PRO A 87 -25.86 10.81 2.60
CA PRO A 87 -26.57 11.67 1.65
C PRO A 87 -26.15 11.39 0.20
N HIS A 88 -26.37 10.15 -0.29
CA HIS A 88 -26.04 9.70 -1.65
C HIS A 88 -27.24 8.99 -2.29
N GLY A 89 -27.10 8.46 -3.50
CA GLY A 89 -28.19 7.76 -4.19
C GLY A 89 -28.65 6.46 -3.48
N ASP A 90 -29.96 6.21 -3.46
CA ASP A 90 -30.59 5.03 -2.86
C ASP A 90 -30.08 3.71 -3.48
N ALA A 91 -29.83 3.68 -4.79
CA ALA A 91 -29.26 2.51 -5.48
C ALA A 91 -27.91 2.11 -4.88
N SER A 92 -27.03 3.07 -4.57
CA SER A 92 -25.70 2.78 -4.03
C SER A 92 -25.78 2.16 -2.63
N VAL A 93 -26.69 2.61 -1.79
CA VAL A 93 -26.94 2.06 -0.45
C VAL A 93 -27.56 0.67 -0.55
N TYR A 94 -28.53 0.49 -1.46
CA TYR A 94 -29.16 -0.80 -1.67
C TYR A 94 -28.16 -1.84 -2.22
N ASP A 95 -27.34 -1.49 -3.20
CA ASP A 95 -26.32 -2.38 -3.75
C ASP A 95 -25.30 -2.81 -2.69
N ALA A 96 -24.93 -1.88 -1.79
CA ALA A 96 -24.07 -2.21 -0.65
C ALA A 96 -24.75 -3.17 0.32
N LEU A 97 -26.01 -2.93 0.66
CA LEU A 97 -26.82 -3.83 1.52
C LEU A 97 -26.96 -5.21 0.90
N VAL A 98 -27.27 -5.27 -0.39
CA VAL A 98 -27.37 -6.53 -1.16
C VAL A 98 -26.07 -7.32 -1.07
N ARG A 99 -24.94 -6.68 -1.29
CA ARG A 99 -23.62 -7.34 -1.23
C ARG A 99 -23.32 -7.90 0.17
N LEU A 100 -23.76 -7.22 1.25
CA LEU A 100 -23.63 -7.72 2.61
C LEU A 100 -24.49 -8.99 2.89
N ALA A 101 -25.51 -9.27 2.06
CA ALA A 101 -26.39 -10.44 2.18
C ALA A 101 -26.02 -11.59 1.22
N GLN A 102 -25.10 -11.36 0.25
CA GLN A 102 -24.74 -12.38 -0.74
C GLN A 102 -23.71 -13.37 -0.18
N ASN A 103 -24.07 -14.64 -0.11
CA ASN A 103 -23.22 -15.72 0.39
C ASN A 103 -22.10 -16.15 -0.58
N PHE A 104 -22.15 -15.67 -1.82
CA PHE A 104 -21.10 -15.84 -2.83
C PHE A 104 -20.16 -14.62 -2.94
N SER A 105 -20.51 -13.50 -2.29
CA SER A 105 -19.70 -12.29 -2.23
C SER A 105 -18.95 -12.17 -0.91
N LEU A 106 -19.57 -12.51 0.21
CA LEU A 106 -18.96 -12.47 1.55
C LEU A 106 -18.75 -13.89 2.09
N ARG A 107 -17.62 -14.11 2.74
CA ARG A 107 -17.32 -15.39 3.38
C ARG A 107 -18.21 -15.64 4.60
N TYR A 108 -18.51 -14.57 5.36
CA TYR A 108 -19.46 -14.55 6.46
C TYR A 108 -20.42 -13.38 6.25
N VAL A 109 -21.66 -13.69 5.86
CA VAL A 109 -22.66 -12.68 5.53
C VAL A 109 -23.03 -11.85 6.76
N LEU A 110 -23.14 -10.55 6.58
CA LEU A 110 -23.47 -9.59 7.66
C LEU A 110 -24.97 -9.25 7.70
N VAL A 111 -25.69 -9.45 6.62
CA VAL A 111 -27.12 -9.23 6.48
C VAL A 111 -27.81 -10.55 6.16
N ASP A 112 -28.85 -10.87 6.91
CA ASP A 112 -29.73 -11.99 6.63
C ASP A 112 -30.89 -11.48 5.77
N GLY A 113 -30.87 -11.87 4.48
CA GLY A 113 -31.81 -11.38 3.48
C GLY A 113 -32.88 -12.40 3.12
N GLN A 114 -34.12 -11.94 2.93
CA GLN A 114 -35.25 -12.70 2.45
C GLN A 114 -35.75 -12.15 1.10
N GLY A 115 -35.77 -12.99 0.07
CA GLY A 115 -36.12 -12.62 -1.30
C GLY A 115 -34.97 -12.88 -2.28
N ASN A 116 -35.01 -12.21 -3.44
CA ASN A 116 -33.96 -12.31 -4.45
C ASN A 116 -32.91 -11.20 -4.24
N PHE A 117 -31.72 -11.61 -3.79
CA PHE A 117 -30.53 -10.76 -3.61
C PHE A 117 -29.48 -10.95 -4.72
N GLY A 118 -29.91 -11.43 -5.91
CA GLY A 118 -29.01 -11.75 -7.00
C GLY A 118 -28.49 -13.18 -6.97
N SER A 119 -27.77 -13.57 -8.02
CA SER A 119 -27.22 -14.93 -8.17
C SER A 119 -25.78 -14.90 -8.67
N VAL A 120 -25.10 -16.07 -8.63
CA VAL A 120 -23.75 -16.28 -9.21
C VAL A 120 -23.80 -16.15 -10.75
N ASP A 121 -24.98 -16.27 -11.38
CA ASP A 121 -25.19 -16.03 -12.80
C ASP A 121 -25.20 -14.56 -13.19
N GLY A 122 -25.16 -13.67 -12.18
CA GLY A 122 -25.17 -12.23 -12.40
C GLY A 122 -26.56 -11.64 -12.53
N ASP A 123 -27.60 -12.38 -12.13
CA ASP A 123 -28.95 -11.82 -12.05
C ASP A 123 -28.96 -10.65 -11.05
N PRO A 124 -29.60 -9.54 -11.39
CA PRO A 124 -29.73 -8.42 -10.47
C PRO A 124 -30.66 -8.78 -9.28
N PRO A 125 -30.48 -8.13 -8.13
CA PRO A 125 -31.42 -8.26 -7.01
C PRO A 125 -32.79 -7.69 -7.41
N ALA A 126 -33.84 -8.21 -6.77
CA ALA A 126 -35.17 -7.60 -6.88
C ALA A 126 -35.14 -6.17 -6.28
N ALA A 127 -36.04 -5.29 -6.71
CA ALA A 127 -36.13 -3.93 -6.18
C ALA A 127 -36.35 -3.96 -4.65
N TYR A 128 -35.72 -3.00 -3.92
CA TYR A 128 -35.67 -2.94 -2.46
C TYR A 128 -37.05 -2.90 -1.76
N ARG A 129 -38.11 -2.58 -2.49
CA ARG A 129 -39.50 -2.65 -1.99
C ARG A 129 -40.04 -4.07 -1.85
N TYR A 130 -39.40 -5.05 -2.51
CA TYR A 130 -39.79 -6.47 -2.45
C TYR A 130 -38.93 -7.29 -1.49
N THR A 131 -37.62 -6.99 -1.42
CA THR A 131 -36.68 -7.67 -0.53
C THR A 131 -36.83 -7.24 0.91
N GLU A 132 -36.50 -8.14 1.84
CA GLU A 132 -36.52 -7.92 3.26
C GLU A 132 -35.18 -8.32 3.86
N ALA A 133 -34.79 -7.66 4.94
CA ALA A 133 -33.50 -7.90 5.57
C ALA A 133 -33.55 -7.69 7.09
N ARG A 134 -32.63 -8.34 7.78
CA ARG A 134 -32.27 -8.11 9.17
C ARG A 134 -30.78 -8.40 9.35
N MET A 135 -30.20 -8.06 10.48
CA MET A 135 -28.79 -8.38 10.75
C MET A 135 -28.60 -9.89 10.89
N SER A 136 -27.46 -10.39 10.48
CA SER A 136 -27.01 -11.75 10.78
C SER A 136 -26.49 -11.86 12.21
N LYS A 137 -26.37 -13.08 12.75
CA LYS A 137 -25.87 -13.30 14.12
C LYS A 137 -24.43 -12.82 14.29
N ILE A 138 -23.57 -13.02 13.30
CA ILE A 138 -22.16 -12.58 13.36
C ILE A 138 -22.04 -11.04 13.26
N ALA A 139 -22.96 -10.36 12.59
CA ALA A 139 -22.95 -8.91 12.49
C ALA A 139 -23.18 -8.23 13.85
N LEU A 140 -23.89 -8.86 14.78
CA LEU A 140 -24.05 -8.36 16.15
C LEU A 140 -22.72 -8.28 16.89
N GLU A 141 -21.77 -9.20 16.62
CA GLU A 141 -20.45 -9.18 17.24
C GLU A 141 -19.61 -7.96 16.81
N MET A 142 -19.97 -7.32 15.70
CA MET A 142 -19.34 -6.06 15.27
C MET A 142 -19.86 -4.85 16.05
N LEU A 143 -21.04 -4.94 16.65
CA LEU A 143 -21.75 -3.84 17.32
C LEU A 143 -21.85 -4.04 18.83
N THR A 144 -21.35 -5.17 19.34
CA THR A 144 -21.35 -5.48 20.76
C THR A 144 -20.64 -4.37 21.53
N ASP A 145 -21.26 -3.96 22.63
CA ASP A 145 -20.75 -2.91 23.51
C ASP A 145 -20.62 -1.50 22.90
N ILE A 146 -21.19 -1.22 21.72
CA ILE A 146 -21.14 0.12 21.08
C ILE A 146 -21.75 1.22 21.97
N GLN A 147 -22.72 0.88 22.82
CA GLN A 147 -23.38 1.82 23.76
C GLN A 147 -22.54 2.12 25.01
N LYS A 148 -21.38 1.48 25.15
CA LYS A 148 -20.50 1.62 26.31
C LYS A 148 -19.29 2.53 26.03
N GLU A 149 -19.44 3.49 25.15
CA GLU A 149 -18.39 4.45 24.79
C GLU A 149 -17.07 3.79 24.34
N THR A 150 -17.18 2.60 23.74
CA THR A 150 -16.03 1.81 23.31
C THR A 150 -15.28 2.42 22.12
N VAL A 151 -15.98 3.17 21.28
CA VAL A 151 -15.48 3.81 20.06
C VAL A 151 -15.92 5.27 19.99
N PRO A 152 -15.17 6.13 19.28
CA PRO A 152 -15.55 7.52 19.12
C PRO A 152 -16.75 7.67 18.19
N PHE A 153 -17.62 8.62 18.52
CA PHE A 153 -18.74 9.07 17.71
C PHE A 153 -18.46 10.43 17.12
N VAL A 154 -18.71 10.59 15.82
CA VAL A 154 -18.54 11.83 15.07
C VAL A 154 -19.89 12.38 14.63
N PRO A 155 -20.04 13.71 14.38
CA PRO A 155 -21.24 14.25 13.79
C PRO A 155 -21.51 13.63 12.42
N ASN A 156 -22.80 13.45 12.09
CA ASN A 156 -23.22 13.06 10.74
C ASN A 156 -23.10 14.26 9.76
N TYR A 157 -23.50 14.07 8.50
CA TYR A 157 -23.35 15.07 7.44
C TYR A 157 -24.08 16.42 7.70
N ASP A 158 -25.14 16.44 8.51
CA ASP A 158 -25.92 17.64 8.86
C ASP A 158 -25.77 18.07 10.33
N GLU A 159 -24.84 17.45 11.06
CA GLU A 159 -24.49 17.71 12.47
C GLU A 159 -25.64 17.51 13.46
N ARG A 160 -26.77 16.94 13.04
CA ARG A 160 -27.95 16.71 13.92
C ARG A 160 -27.85 15.42 14.71
N LEU A 161 -27.15 14.41 14.15
CA LEU A 161 -26.97 13.11 14.76
C LEU A 161 -25.47 12.79 14.88
N LYS A 162 -25.18 11.74 15.61
CA LYS A 162 -23.82 11.20 15.70
C LYS A 162 -23.78 9.80 15.12
N GLU A 163 -22.71 9.48 14.41
CA GLU A 163 -22.43 8.16 13.88
C GLU A 163 -21.10 7.62 14.45
N PRO A 164 -20.94 6.30 14.58
CA PRO A 164 -19.67 5.73 15.03
C PRO A 164 -18.61 5.92 13.94
N ALA A 165 -17.43 6.42 14.32
CA ALA A 165 -16.28 6.54 13.42
C ALA A 165 -15.78 5.15 12.95
N VAL A 166 -15.93 4.14 13.82
CA VAL A 166 -15.57 2.74 13.62
C VAL A 166 -16.48 1.86 14.48
N LEU A 167 -16.74 0.62 14.08
CA LEU A 167 -17.48 -0.34 14.94
C LEU A 167 -16.49 -1.08 15.87
N PRO A 168 -16.92 -1.45 17.10
CA PRO A 168 -16.06 -2.14 18.08
C PRO A 168 -15.77 -3.61 17.74
N SER A 169 -15.89 -4.01 16.51
CA SER A 169 -15.82 -5.36 15.93
C SER A 169 -14.99 -6.37 16.72
N ARG A 170 -15.65 -7.34 17.38
CA ARG A 170 -14.99 -8.36 18.21
C ARG A 170 -14.25 -9.44 17.41
N TYR A 171 -14.24 -9.38 16.09
CA TYR A 171 -13.48 -10.26 15.20
C TYR A 171 -12.87 -9.45 14.05
N PRO A 172 -11.76 -9.91 13.43
CA PRO A 172 -11.00 -9.17 12.43
C PRO A 172 -11.68 -9.20 11.06
N ASN A 173 -12.79 -8.48 10.92
CA ASN A 173 -13.65 -8.50 9.73
C ASN A 173 -12.91 -8.13 8.43
N LEU A 174 -11.88 -7.26 8.51
CA LEU A 174 -11.09 -6.88 7.33
C LEU A 174 -10.49 -8.10 6.63
N LEU A 175 -9.91 -9.04 7.36
CA LEU A 175 -9.35 -10.28 6.81
C LEU A 175 -10.44 -11.32 6.55
N VAL A 176 -11.39 -11.46 7.47
CA VAL A 176 -12.43 -12.50 7.41
C VAL A 176 -13.33 -12.35 6.18
N ASN A 177 -13.81 -11.14 5.89
CA ASN A 177 -14.67 -10.88 4.73
C ASN A 177 -13.92 -10.22 3.55
N GLY A 178 -12.72 -9.71 3.80
CA GLY A 178 -11.99 -8.96 2.78
C GLY A 178 -12.63 -7.62 2.43
N SER A 179 -12.05 -6.93 1.46
CA SER A 179 -12.61 -5.69 0.91
C SER A 179 -12.01 -5.40 -0.46
N THR A 180 -12.85 -4.92 -1.39
CA THR A 180 -12.41 -4.45 -2.71
C THR A 180 -12.86 -3.01 -2.91
N GLY A 181 -11.99 -2.14 -3.45
CA GLY A 181 -12.37 -0.75 -3.68
C GLY A 181 -11.40 -0.02 -4.59
N ILE A 182 -11.95 0.90 -5.40
CA ILE A 182 -11.18 1.72 -6.33
C ILE A 182 -11.30 3.17 -5.86
N ALA A 183 -10.19 3.76 -5.46
CA ALA A 183 -10.09 5.16 -5.07
C ALA A 183 -9.32 5.96 -6.13
N VAL A 184 -9.11 7.24 -5.89
CA VAL A 184 -8.29 8.07 -6.78
C VAL A 184 -6.82 7.73 -6.59
N GLY A 185 -6.19 7.24 -7.66
CA GLY A 185 -4.76 6.89 -7.67
C GLY A 185 -4.37 5.61 -6.93
N MET A 186 -5.33 4.89 -6.30
CA MET A 186 -5.07 3.66 -5.58
C MET A 186 -6.30 2.75 -5.54
N ALA A 187 -6.07 1.45 -5.34
CA ALA A 187 -7.13 0.47 -5.19
C ALA A 187 -6.78 -0.51 -4.07
N THR A 188 -7.79 -1.02 -3.39
CA THR A 188 -7.65 -2.11 -2.42
C THR A 188 -8.28 -3.37 -2.96
N ASN A 189 -7.65 -4.51 -2.68
CA ASN A 189 -8.21 -5.83 -2.98
C ASN A 189 -7.70 -6.83 -1.95
N ILE A 190 -8.43 -6.93 -0.84
CA ILE A 190 -8.12 -7.80 0.29
C ILE A 190 -9.02 -9.02 0.16
N PRO A 191 -8.46 -10.22 -0.07
CA PRO A 191 -9.26 -11.43 -0.17
C PRO A 191 -9.81 -11.86 1.19
N PRO A 192 -10.95 -12.58 1.22
CA PRO A 192 -11.51 -13.13 2.45
C PRO A 192 -10.70 -14.33 2.97
N HIS A 193 -10.79 -14.58 4.29
CA HIS A 193 -10.08 -15.65 4.98
C HIS A 193 -11.01 -16.44 5.90
N ASN A 194 -10.57 -17.61 6.32
CA ASN A 194 -11.28 -18.43 7.30
C ASN A 194 -11.20 -17.79 8.69
N LEU A 195 -12.37 -17.66 9.36
CA LEU A 195 -12.47 -17.02 10.68
C LEU A 195 -11.60 -17.73 11.73
N GLY A 196 -11.64 -19.06 11.77
CA GLY A 196 -10.85 -19.84 12.72
C GLY A 196 -9.36 -19.64 12.53
N GLU A 197 -8.86 -19.72 11.29
CA GLU A 197 -7.45 -19.52 10.96
C GLU A 197 -6.96 -18.11 11.34
N VAL A 198 -7.77 -17.07 11.10
CA VAL A 198 -7.38 -15.70 11.45
C VAL A 198 -7.35 -15.50 12.95
N ILE A 199 -8.32 -16.07 13.69
CA ILE A 199 -8.32 -16.05 15.16
C ILE A 199 -7.10 -16.78 15.70
N ASP A 200 -6.78 -17.98 15.20
CA ASP A 200 -5.59 -18.73 15.61
C ASP A 200 -4.30 -17.92 15.34
N GLY A 201 -4.23 -17.19 14.23
CA GLY A 201 -3.13 -16.27 13.94
C GLY A 201 -3.00 -15.10 14.93
N ILE A 202 -4.14 -14.54 15.40
CA ILE A 202 -4.14 -13.50 16.44
C ILE A 202 -3.70 -14.08 17.79
N LEU A 203 -4.19 -15.24 18.15
CA LEU A 203 -3.79 -15.92 19.40
C LEU A 203 -2.29 -16.22 19.42
N LEU A 204 -1.73 -16.69 18.30
CA LEU A 204 -0.28 -16.87 18.15
C LEU A 204 0.47 -15.54 18.32
N LEU A 205 -0.01 -14.44 17.71
CA LEU A 205 0.60 -13.13 17.84
C LEU A 205 0.57 -12.59 19.28
N MET A 206 -0.50 -12.88 20.03
CA MET A 206 -0.61 -12.52 21.47
C MET A 206 0.39 -13.29 22.32
N GLU A 207 0.67 -14.57 22.01
CA GLU A 207 1.63 -15.41 22.72
C GLU A 207 3.08 -15.09 22.31
N GLN A 208 3.31 -14.78 21.04
CA GLN A 208 4.61 -14.55 20.44
C GLN A 208 4.58 -13.29 19.57
N PRO A 209 4.75 -12.09 20.15
CA PRO A 209 4.70 -10.83 19.38
C PRO A 209 5.75 -10.74 18.26
N ASP A 210 6.89 -11.41 18.42
CA ASP A 210 7.97 -11.46 17.44
C ASP A 210 7.84 -12.59 16.41
N CYS A 211 6.67 -13.27 16.34
CA CYS A 211 6.44 -14.37 15.41
C CYS A 211 6.76 -13.97 13.96
N THR A 212 7.32 -14.90 13.22
CA THR A 212 7.68 -14.75 11.82
C THR A 212 6.45 -14.87 10.91
N LEU A 213 6.58 -14.46 9.63
CA LEU A 213 5.51 -14.66 8.66
C LEU A 213 5.23 -16.16 8.44
N GLU A 214 6.26 -16.98 8.43
CA GLU A 214 6.16 -18.43 8.25
C GLU A 214 5.34 -19.09 9.35
N GLU A 215 5.53 -18.69 10.60
CA GLU A 215 4.74 -19.16 11.74
C GLU A 215 3.28 -18.71 11.63
N LEU A 216 3.03 -17.46 11.27
CA LEU A 216 1.67 -16.96 11.02
C LEU A 216 0.98 -17.72 9.87
N MET A 217 1.70 -18.08 8.81
CA MET A 217 1.15 -18.86 7.68
C MET A 217 0.88 -20.33 8.03
N GLN A 218 1.38 -20.85 9.14
CA GLN A 218 0.96 -22.17 9.66
C GLN A 218 -0.47 -22.11 10.19
N CYS A 219 -0.87 -21.00 10.80
CA CYS A 219 -2.22 -20.75 11.27
C CYS A 219 -3.12 -20.26 10.11
N ILE A 220 -2.72 -19.19 9.41
CA ILE A 220 -3.44 -18.56 8.31
C ILE A 220 -2.88 -19.10 6.99
N LYS A 221 -3.42 -20.21 6.53
CA LYS A 221 -2.90 -20.94 5.36
C LYS A 221 -2.99 -20.15 4.06
N GLY A 222 -3.99 -19.25 3.94
CA GLY A 222 -4.25 -18.48 2.74
C GLY A 222 -5.68 -17.95 2.69
N PRO A 223 -6.07 -17.22 1.65
CA PRO A 223 -7.45 -16.80 1.42
C PRO A 223 -8.42 -17.99 1.42
N ASP A 224 -9.64 -17.75 1.86
CA ASP A 224 -10.73 -18.72 1.87
C ASP A 224 -11.98 -18.11 1.25
N PHE A 225 -12.19 -18.40 -0.03
CA PHE A 225 -13.23 -17.76 -0.82
C PHE A 225 -14.60 -18.39 -0.56
N PRO A 226 -15.69 -17.60 -0.57
CA PRO A 226 -17.04 -18.10 -0.37
C PRO A 226 -17.47 -19.12 -1.45
N THR A 227 -16.95 -18.99 -2.67
CA THR A 227 -17.22 -19.87 -3.81
C THR A 227 -16.33 -21.11 -3.87
N GLY A 228 -15.41 -21.30 -2.89
CA GLY A 228 -14.46 -22.42 -2.88
C GLY A 228 -13.33 -22.22 -3.90
N GLY A 229 -13.10 -23.25 -4.72
CA GLY A 229 -12.03 -23.29 -5.71
C GLY A 229 -10.69 -23.75 -5.15
N ILE A 230 -9.67 -23.73 -6.01
CA ILE A 230 -8.33 -24.25 -5.72
C ILE A 230 -7.30 -23.15 -5.97
N ILE A 231 -6.56 -22.77 -4.93
CA ILE A 231 -5.42 -21.85 -5.05
C ILE A 231 -4.20 -22.63 -5.54
N MET A 232 -3.54 -22.13 -6.58
CA MET A 232 -2.38 -22.76 -7.20
C MET A 232 -1.09 -22.13 -6.67
N GLY A 233 -0.34 -22.87 -5.84
CA GLY A 233 0.95 -22.48 -5.28
C GLY A 233 0.90 -21.50 -4.10
N TYR A 234 1.99 -21.44 -3.32
CA TYR A 234 2.12 -20.60 -2.13
C TYR A 234 2.85 -19.29 -2.38
N ALA A 235 3.66 -19.19 -3.45
CA ALA A 235 4.55 -18.05 -3.68
C ALA A 235 3.81 -16.71 -3.75
N GLY A 236 2.68 -16.67 -4.48
CA GLY A 236 1.87 -15.46 -4.60
C GLY A 236 1.22 -15.01 -3.30
N MET A 237 0.78 -15.95 -2.47
CA MET A 237 0.22 -15.66 -1.14
C MET A 237 1.30 -15.16 -0.18
N ARG A 238 2.46 -15.83 -0.15
CA ARG A 238 3.60 -15.42 0.68
C ARG A 238 4.05 -14.01 0.33
N ALA A 239 4.13 -13.67 -0.96
CA ALA A 239 4.43 -12.32 -1.42
C ALA A 239 3.39 -11.31 -0.92
N ALA A 240 2.09 -11.63 -1.07
CA ALA A 240 1.02 -10.76 -0.61
C ALA A 240 1.09 -10.49 0.89
N TYR A 241 1.36 -11.52 1.70
CA TYR A 241 1.43 -11.39 3.15
C TYR A 241 2.71 -10.69 3.64
N ALA A 242 3.82 -10.89 2.92
CA ALA A 242 5.10 -10.24 3.24
C ALA A 242 5.14 -8.76 2.87
N THR A 243 4.56 -8.38 1.73
CA THR A 243 4.72 -7.04 1.15
C THR A 243 3.41 -6.24 1.06
N GLY A 244 2.27 -6.86 1.35
CA GLY A 244 0.96 -6.29 1.12
C GLY A 244 0.49 -6.37 -0.34
N ARG A 245 1.29 -6.93 -1.27
CA ARG A 245 0.96 -7.07 -2.69
C ARG A 245 1.36 -8.44 -3.21
N GLY A 246 0.49 -9.04 -4.03
CA GLY A 246 0.76 -10.34 -4.63
C GLY A 246 -0.26 -10.70 -5.70
N LYS A 247 -0.02 -11.83 -6.37
CA LYS A 247 -0.93 -12.40 -7.36
C LYS A 247 -1.23 -13.84 -6.97
N ILE A 248 -2.50 -14.19 -6.89
CA ILE A 248 -2.96 -15.54 -6.51
C ILE A 248 -3.71 -16.11 -7.70
N THR A 249 -3.27 -17.26 -8.19
CA THR A 249 -3.98 -17.99 -9.24
C THR A 249 -5.03 -18.89 -8.60
N LEU A 250 -6.28 -18.70 -8.98
CA LEU A 250 -7.43 -19.46 -8.50
C LEU A 250 -8.05 -20.27 -9.65
N ARG A 251 -8.25 -21.55 -9.44
CA ARG A 251 -8.94 -22.47 -10.36
C ARG A 251 -10.30 -22.85 -9.82
N GLY A 252 -11.26 -23.04 -10.75
CA GLY A 252 -12.50 -23.74 -10.45
C GLY A 252 -12.25 -25.22 -10.16
N LYS A 253 -13.09 -25.80 -9.32
CA LYS A 253 -13.04 -27.22 -9.00
C LYS A 253 -13.76 -28.04 -10.06
N THR A 254 -13.06 -29.03 -10.59
CA THR A 254 -13.55 -29.87 -11.68
C THR A 254 -13.39 -31.35 -11.34
N SER A 255 -14.27 -32.17 -11.89
CA SER A 255 -14.19 -33.61 -11.84
C SER A 255 -14.53 -34.24 -13.21
N PHE A 256 -14.16 -35.49 -13.41
CA PHE A 256 -14.50 -36.25 -14.60
C PHE A 256 -15.59 -37.26 -14.27
N GLU A 257 -16.62 -37.29 -15.08
CA GLU A 257 -17.71 -38.25 -14.95
C GLU A 257 -18.09 -38.76 -16.33
N THR A 258 -18.65 -39.97 -16.37
CA THR A 258 -19.26 -40.50 -17.60
C THR A 258 -20.75 -40.21 -17.59
N VAL A 259 -21.17 -39.24 -18.39
CA VAL A 259 -22.57 -38.86 -18.51
C VAL A 259 -23.09 -39.34 -19.87
N ARG A 260 -24.19 -40.12 -19.85
CA ARG A 260 -24.83 -40.68 -21.08
C ARG A 260 -23.87 -41.44 -22.01
N GLY A 261 -22.87 -42.12 -21.43
CA GLY A 261 -21.89 -42.91 -22.18
C GLY A 261 -20.78 -42.05 -22.85
N ARG A 262 -20.63 -40.82 -22.47
CA ARG A 262 -19.54 -39.89 -22.87
C ARG A 262 -18.76 -39.41 -21.66
N GLU A 263 -17.48 -39.24 -21.83
CA GLU A 263 -16.68 -38.53 -20.81
C GLU A 263 -17.09 -37.07 -20.77
N SER A 264 -17.22 -36.56 -19.56
CA SER A 264 -17.69 -35.21 -19.31
C SER A 264 -16.84 -34.54 -18.21
N ILE A 265 -16.58 -33.28 -18.38
CA ILE A 265 -15.96 -32.45 -17.35
C ILE A 265 -17.08 -31.77 -16.57
N ILE A 266 -17.12 -31.97 -15.27
CA ILE A 266 -18.10 -31.39 -14.37
C ILE A 266 -17.42 -30.25 -13.59
N ILE A 267 -17.97 -29.04 -13.64
CA ILE A 267 -17.53 -27.91 -12.86
C ILE A 267 -18.46 -27.76 -11.67
N THR A 268 -17.93 -27.90 -10.45
CA THR A 268 -18.67 -27.76 -9.18
C THR A 268 -18.43 -26.47 -8.45
N GLU A 269 -17.26 -25.83 -8.66
CA GLU A 269 -16.89 -24.55 -8.06
C GLU A 269 -16.19 -23.68 -9.13
N ILE A 270 -16.44 -22.39 -9.12
CA ILE A 270 -15.81 -21.42 -10.02
C ILE A 270 -14.95 -20.42 -9.22
N PRO A 271 -13.96 -19.79 -9.86
CA PRO A 271 -13.15 -18.78 -9.20
C PRO A 271 -13.98 -17.62 -8.64
N TYR A 272 -13.52 -17.06 -7.52
CA TYR A 272 -14.20 -15.96 -6.84
C TYR A 272 -14.37 -14.74 -7.76
N MET A 273 -15.56 -14.12 -7.70
CA MET A 273 -15.97 -12.98 -8.52
C MET A 273 -16.18 -13.30 -10.03
N VAL A 274 -16.09 -14.53 -10.45
CA VAL A 274 -16.42 -14.96 -11.81
C VAL A 274 -17.93 -15.14 -11.95
N ASN A 275 -18.50 -14.62 -13.03
CA ASN A 275 -19.90 -14.80 -13.38
C ASN A 275 -20.07 -16.16 -14.10
N LYS A 276 -20.92 -17.05 -13.56
CA LYS A 276 -21.10 -18.41 -14.09
C LYS A 276 -21.68 -18.39 -15.50
N ALA A 277 -22.72 -17.60 -15.77
CA ALA A 277 -23.37 -17.56 -17.08
C ALA A 277 -22.39 -17.09 -18.17
N ARG A 278 -21.61 -16.03 -17.92
CA ARG A 278 -20.58 -15.54 -18.84
C ARG A 278 -19.45 -16.56 -19.04
N LEU A 279 -19.06 -17.29 -18.00
CA LEU A 279 -18.07 -18.36 -18.12
C LEU A 279 -18.58 -19.45 -19.08
N VAL A 280 -19.80 -19.90 -18.89
CA VAL A 280 -20.44 -20.92 -19.74
C VAL A 280 -20.56 -20.44 -21.21
N GLU A 281 -20.98 -19.18 -21.41
CA GLU A 281 -21.05 -18.54 -22.73
C GLU A 281 -19.66 -18.49 -23.39
N SER A 282 -18.64 -18.05 -22.68
CA SER A 282 -17.23 -17.98 -23.14
C SER A 282 -16.70 -19.37 -23.53
N ILE A 283 -17.03 -20.42 -22.77
CA ILE A 283 -16.66 -21.80 -23.10
C ILE A 283 -17.33 -22.23 -24.41
N ALA A 284 -18.62 -21.91 -24.59
CA ALA A 284 -19.36 -22.23 -25.78
C ALA A 284 -18.82 -21.51 -27.04
N ASP A 285 -18.45 -20.23 -26.89
CA ASP A 285 -17.85 -19.44 -27.99
C ASP A 285 -16.49 -20.00 -28.39
N HIS A 286 -15.61 -20.32 -27.42
CA HIS A 286 -14.33 -20.96 -27.73
C HIS A 286 -14.45 -22.33 -28.36
N ALA A 287 -15.49 -23.11 -28.01
CA ALA A 287 -15.79 -24.38 -28.67
C ALA A 287 -16.26 -24.17 -30.12
N LYS A 288 -17.11 -23.15 -30.36
CA LYS A 288 -17.62 -22.79 -31.69
C LYS A 288 -16.51 -22.27 -32.62
N ASP A 289 -15.59 -21.47 -32.07
CA ASP A 289 -14.42 -20.91 -32.78
C ASP A 289 -13.30 -21.94 -32.98
N ASN A 290 -13.49 -23.21 -32.58
CA ASN A 290 -12.49 -24.28 -32.63
C ASN A 290 -11.18 -23.97 -31.88
N ARG A 291 -11.20 -23.05 -30.91
CA ARG A 291 -10.05 -22.81 -30.01
C ARG A 291 -9.93 -23.91 -28.96
N ILE A 292 -11.08 -24.41 -28.47
CA ILE A 292 -11.18 -25.57 -27.60
C ILE A 292 -11.90 -26.66 -28.35
N GLU A 293 -11.14 -27.53 -29.01
CA GLU A 293 -11.67 -28.70 -29.70
C GLU A 293 -12.04 -29.79 -28.70
N GLY A 294 -12.96 -30.67 -29.10
CA GLY A 294 -13.34 -31.85 -28.31
C GLY A 294 -14.59 -31.70 -27.46
N ILE A 295 -15.17 -30.49 -27.36
CA ILE A 295 -16.46 -30.28 -26.67
C ILE A 295 -17.59 -30.69 -27.61
N TYR A 296 -18.56 -31.46 -27.09
CA TYR A 296 -19.77 -31.89 -27.79
C TYR A 296 -20.98 -31.07 -27.37
N HIS A 297 -21.23 -30.94 -26.06
CA HIS A 297 -22.37 -30.23 -25.51
C HIS A 297 -22.03 -29.62 -24.16
N ILE A 298 -22.68 -28.50 -23.84
CA ILE A 298 -22.51 -27.80 -22.56
C ILE A 298 -23.90 -27.61 -21.97
N GLN A 299 -24.08 -27.99 -20.71
CA GLN A 299 -25.34 -27.85 -20.00
C GLN A 299 -25.09 -27.37 -18.57
N ASP A 300 -25.87 -26.38 -18.10
CA ASP A 300 -25.93 -25.98 -16.71
C ASP A 300 -27.04 -26.75 -16.00
N GLU A 301 -26.65 -27.61 -15.06
CA GLU A 301 -27.52 -28.44 -14.23
C GLU A 301 -27.54 -27.95 -12.79
N SER A 302 -27.08 -26.71 -12.54
CA SER A 302 -27.02 -26.14 -11.18
C SER A 302 -28.40 -26.08 -10.54
N SER A 303 -28.47 -26.47 -9.26
CA SER A 303 -29.70 -26.57 -8.50
C SER A 303 -29.52 -26.04 -7.08
N ARG A 304 -30.50 -26.26 -6.23
CA ARG A 304 -30.40 -25.95 -4.76
C ARG A 304 -29.36 -26.81 -4.04
N GLU A 305 -28.98 -27.97 -4.63
CA GLU A 305 -27.94 -28.84 -4.08
C GLU A 305 -26.53 -28.34 -4.36
N GLY A 306 -26.35 -27.43 -5.31
CA GLY A 306 -25.08 -26.82 -5.65
C GLY A 306 -24.91 -26.51 -7.15
N MET A 307 -23.75 -25.99 -7.47
CA MET A 307 -23.33 -25.70 -8.82
C MET A 307 -22.91 -26.96 -9.54
N ARG A 308 -23.41 -27.15 -10.77
CA ARG A 308 -23.07 -28.28 -11.64
C ARG A 308 -23.16 -27.86 -13.10
N VAL A 309 -22.02 -27.54 -13.71
CA VAL A 309 -21.92 -27.29 -15.14
C VAL A 309 -21.29 -28.52 -15.79
N VAL A 310 -22.00 -29.14 -16.73
CA VAL A 310 -21.60 -30.36 -17.43
C VAL A 310 -21.09 -30.00 -18.82
N ILE A 311 -19.86 -30.40 -19.14
CA ILE A 311 -19.24 -30.24 -20.45
C ILE A 311 -19.03 -31.65 -21.02
N GLU A 312 -19.95 -32.11 -21.87
CA GLU A 312 -19.85 -33.40 -22.57
C GLU A 312 -18.77 -33.32 -23.66
N LEU A 313 -17.91 -34.34 -23.72
CA LEU A 313 -16.82 -34.42 -24.69
C LEU A 313 -17.16 -35.30 -25.89
N LYS A 314 -16.51 -35.08 -27.04
CA LYS A 314 -16.53 -35.98 -28.20
C LYS A 314 -15.81 -37.27 -27.81
N LYS A 315 -16.17 -38.40 -28.48
CA LYS A 315 -15.67 -39.73 -28.13
C LYS A 315 -14.15 -39.89 -28.22
N ASP A 316 -13.52 -39.11 -29.06
CA ASP A 316 -12.09 -39.09 -29.38
C ASP A 316 -11.30 -37.97 -28.68
N ALA A 317 -11.97 -37.18 -27.86
CA ALA A 317 -11.34 -36.10 -27.14
C ALA A 317 -10.64 -36.60 -25.84
N ASN A 318 -9.44 -36.11 -25.56
CA ASN A 318 -8.77 -36.35 -24.28
C ASN A 318 -9.26 -35.31 -23.25
N PRO A 319 -9.93 -35.76 -22.16
CA PRO A 319 -10.48 -34.84 -21.15
C PRO A 319 -9.46 -33.90 -20.52
N GLN A 320 -8.24 -34.41 -20.27
CA GLN A 320 -7.18 -33.59 -19.63
C GLN A 320 -6.68 -32.47 -20.56
N ILE A 321 -6.60 -32.73 -21.86
CA ILE A 321 -6.20 -31.72 -22.85
C ILE A 321 -7.26 -30.61 -22.95
N VAL A 322 -8.55 -31.03 -22.99
CA VAL A 322 -9.65 -30.06 -23.00
C VAL A 322 -9.68 -29.25 -21.74
N LEU A 323 -9.51 -29.89 -20.58
CA LEU A 323 -9.45 -29.17 -19.27
C LEU A 323 -8.31 -28.16 -19.22
N ASN A 324 -7.12 -28.50 -19.69
CA ASN A 324 -5.98 -27.58 -19.75
C ASN A 324 -6.24 -26.38 -20.68
N LYS A 325 -6.93 -26.61 -21.81
CA LYS A 325 -7.37 -25.52 -22.70
C LYS A 325 -8.44 -24.64 -22.02
N LEU A 326 -9.38 -25.23 -21.26
CA LEU A 326 -10.36 -24.46 -20.48
C LEU A 326 -9.68 -23.54 -19.47
N PHE A 327 -8.70 -24.03 -18.72
CA PHE A 327 -7.92 -23.19 -17.79
C PHE A 327 -7.13 -22.08 -18.48
N SER A 328 -6.64 -22.33 -19.71
CA SER A 328 -5.80 -21.36 -20.43
C SER A 328 -6.61 -20.28 -21.15
N TYR A 329 -7.81 -20.59 -21.63
CA TYR A 329 -8.60 -19.70 -22.49
C TYR A 329 -9.83 -19.11 -21.83
N THR A 330 -10.20 -19.54 -20.62
CA THR A 330 -11.42 -19.08 -19.95
C THR A 330 -11.15 -18.68 -18.50
N GLN A 331 -12.12 -18.00 -17.88
CA GLN A 331 -12.06 -17.63 -16.46
C GLN A 331 -12.28 -18.82 -15.50
N LEU A 332 -12.23 -20.06 -15.98
CA LEU A 332 -12.18 -21.24 -15.09
C LEU A 332 -10.88 -21.27 -14.28
N GLN A 333 -9.83 -20.60 -14.77
CA GLN A 333 -8.67 -20.19 -14.01
C GLN A 333 -8.53 -18.67 -14.14
N ASP A 334 -8.40 -17.96 -13.02
CA ASP A 334 -8.22 -16.53 -13.01
C ASP A 334 -7.14 -16.12 -12.00
N THR A 335 -6.58 -14.93 -12.17
CA THR A 335 -5.53 -14.39 -11.30
C THR A 335 -6.06 -13.20 -10.51
N ILE A 336 -6.11 -13.36 -9.20
CA ILE A 336 -6.53 -12.32 -8.27
C ILE A 336 -5.30 -11.52 -7.84
N GLY A 337 -5.27 -10.24 -8.20
CA GLY A 337 -4.26 -9.31 -7.69
C GLY A 337 -4.60 -8.90 -6.27
N VAL A 338 -3.74 -9.24 -5.30
CA VAL A 338 -3.90 -8.86 -3.90
C VAL A 338 -3.24 -7.52 -3.65
N ASN A 339 -3.94 -6.61 -2.96
CA ASN A 339 -3.41 -5.35 -2.47
C ASN A 339 -4.04 -5.05 -1.10
N LEU A 340 -3.27 -5.25 -0.03
CA LEU A 340 -3.70 -5.11 1.36
C LEU A 340 -3.65 -3.64 1.79
N LEU A 341 -4.38 -2.79 1.07
CA LEU A 341 -4.48 -1.36 1.32
C LEU A 341 -5.68 -1.06 2.22
N ALA A 342 -5.46 -0.44 3.37
CA ALA A 342 -6.51 -0.03 4.31
C ALA A 342 -6.18 1.32 4.94
N LEU A 343 -7.18 1.93 5.59
CA LEU A 343 -6.99 3.15 6.36
C LEU A 343 -6.49 2.82 7.76
N VAL A 344 -5.36 3.42 8.14
CA VAL A 344 -4.81 3.42 9.50
C VAL A 344 -4.81 4.85 10.00
N ASN A 345 -5.64 5.15 10.99
CA ASN A 345 -5.84 6.51 11.52
C ASN A 345 -6.18 7.54 10.42
N GLY A 346 -7.01 7.14 9.43
CA GLY A 346 -7.40 8.00 8.31
C GLY A 346 -6.39 8.10 7.16
N GLU A 347 -5.23 7.47 7.25
CA GLU A 347 -4.21 7.45 6.21
C GLU A 347 -4.21 6.12 5.44
N PRO A 348 -4.20 6.12 4.10
CA PRO A 348 -4.13 4.89 3.32
C PRO A 348 -2.71 4.28 3.39
N LYS A 349 -2.62 3.04 3.89
CA LYS A 349 -1.35 2.29 4.00
C LYS A 349 -1.50 0.90 3.42
N VAL A 350 -0.49 0.46 2.67
CA VAL A 350 -0.34 -0.94 2.28
C VAL A 350 0.30 -1.68 3.46
N LEU A 351 -0.39 -2.69 3.97
CA LEU A 351 -0.02 -3.40 5.18
C LEU A 351 0.41 -4.83 4.87
N THR A 352 1.30 -5.38 5.68
CA THR A 352 1.58 -6.83 5.71
C THR A 352 0.50 -7.54 6.51
N LEU A 353 0.41 -8.87 6.38
CA LEU A 353 -0.52 -9.67 7.18
C LEU A 353 -0.32 -9.42 8.68
N LYS A 354 0.92 -9.48 9.17
CA LYS A 354 1.25 -9.23 10.58
C LYS A 354 0.80 -7.85 11.04
N GLN A 355 1.05 -6.81 10.24
CA GLN A 355 0.62 -5.45 10.58
C GLN A 355 -0.89 -5.31 10.70
N ILE A 356 -1.68 -5.99 9.86
CA ILE A 356 -3.14 -5.96 9.96
C ILE A 356 -3.58 -6.60 11.29
N LEU A 357 -3.00 -7.73 11.68
CA LEU A 357 -3.32 -8.40 12.94
C LEU A 357 -2.90 -7.55 14.15
N GLU A 358 -1.72 -6.91 14.11
CA GLU A 358 -1.25 -5.99 15.15
C GLU A 358 -2.19 -4.80 15.33
N GLN A 359 -2.61 -4.16 14.22
CA GLN A 359 -3.56 -3.03 14.27
C GLN A 359 -4.91 -3.45 14.85
N TYR A 360 -5.41 -4.62 14.47
CA TYR A 360 -6.64 -5.16 15.04
C TYR A 360 -6.50 -5.45 16.54
N LEU A 361 -5.43 -6.10 16.97
CA LEU A 361 -5.17 -6.43 18.37
C LEU A 361 -5.06 -5.16 19.23
N GLN A 362 -4.30 -4.16 18.76
CA GLN A 362 -4.20 -2.87 19.43
C GLN A 362 -5.55 -2.19 19.58
N PHE A 363 -6.39 -2.25 18.55
CA PHE A 363 -7.74 -1.70 18.60
C PHE A 363 -8.63 -2.46 19.61
N GLN A 364 -8.50 -3.79 19.71
CA GLN A 364 -9.25 -4.56 20.71
C GLN A 364 -8.84 -4.19 22.15
N VAL A 365 -7.57 -3.96 22.41
CA VAL A 365 -7.11 -3.45 23.71
C VAL A 365 -7.76 -2.12 24.04
N GLU A 366 -7.87 -1.19 23.08
CA GLU A 366 -8.55 0.09 23.24
C GLU A 366 -10.04 -0.10 23.54
N VAL A 367 -10.73 -0.96 22.78
CA VAL A 367 -12.16 -1.25 22.94
C VAL A 367 -12.46 -1.83 24.33
N ILE A 368 -11.68 -2.83 24.77
CA ILE A 368 -11.85 -3.46 26.10
C ILE A 368 -11.55 -2.46 27.22
N THR A 369 -10.49 -1.68 27.07
CA THR A 369 -10.13 -0.64 28.05
C THR A 369 -11.24 0.41 28.18
N ASN A 370 -11.78 0.90 27.07
CA ASN A 370 -12.87 1.87 27.09
C ASN A 370 -14.17 1.27 27.66
N ARG A 371 -14.50 0.04 27.29
CA ARG A 371 -15.63 -0.72 27.89
C ARG A 371 -15.49 -0.80 29.40
N THR A 372 -14.32 -1.19 29.88
CA THR A 372 -14.06 -1.36 31.31
C THR A 372 -14.12 -0.03 32.05
N LYS A 373 -13.59 1.06 31.49
CA LYS A 373 -13.72 2.42 32.05
C LYS A 373 -15.18 2.86 32.15
N TYR A 374 -15.99 2.57 31.13
CA TYR A 374 -17.42 2.91 31.14
C TYR A 374 -18.15 2.12 32.23
N GLU A 375 -17.92 0.80 32.32
CA GLU A 375 -18.53 -0.07 33.33
C GLU A 375 -18.09 0.31 34.75
N LEU A 376 -16.80 0.63 34.93
CA LEU A 376 -16.27 1.15 36.18
C LEU A 376 -16.98 2.41 36.60
N LYS A 377 -17.05 3.43 35.76
CA LYS A 377 -17.75 4.69 36.05
C LYS A 377 -19.21 4.48 36.39
N LYS A 378 -19.90 3.55 35.72
CA LYS A 378 -21.28 3.18 36.00
C LYS A 378 -21.40 2.45 37.34
N ALA A 379 -20.48 1.53 37.65
CA ALA A 379 -20.44 0.81 38.90
C ALA A 379 -20.15 1.73 40.10
N GLU A 380 -19.17 2.63 39.95
CA GLU A 380 -18.85 3.66 40.96
C GLU A 380 -20.06 4.54 41.28
N LYS A 381 -20.74 5.03 40.25
CA LYS A 381 -21.93 5.83 40.39
C LYS A 381 -23.07 5.09 41.14
N ARG A 382 -23.24 3.79 40.84
CA ARG A 382 -24.23 2.94 41.54
C ARG A 382 -23.78 2.64 42.98
N ALA A 383 -22.53 2.31 43.21
CA ALA A 383 -21.95 2.08 44.54
C ALA A 383 -22.13 3.33 45.43
N HIS A 384 -21.83 4.51 44.86
CA HIS A 384 -22.03 5.79 45.56
C HIS A 384 -23.48 6.00 46.04
N LEU A 385 -24.47 5.70 45.20
CA LEU A 385 -25.87 5.79 45.61
C LEU A 385 -26.26 4.74 46.68
N LEU A 386 -25.77 3.50 46.53
CA LEU A 386 -26.02 2.41 47.48
C LEU A 386 -25.41 2.68 48.86
N GLN A 387 -24.23 3.29 48.93
CA GLN A 387 -23.63 3.76 50.18
C GLN A 387 -24.56 4.73 50.92
N GLY A 388 -25.12 5.70 50.20
CA GLY A 388 -26.13 6.61 50.73
C GLY A 388 -27.40 5.89 51.25
N PHE A 389 -27.88 4.88 50.55
CA PHE A 389 -29.03 4.07 50.97
C PHE A 389 -28.73 3.24 52.23
N VAL A 390 -27.52 2.64 52.34
CA VAL A 390 -27.11 1.89 53.58
C VAL A 390 -27.16 2.84 54.79
N VAL A 391 -26.54 4.04 54.66
CA VAL A 391 -26.62 5.06 55.71
C VAL A 391 -28.06 5.43 56.09
N ALA A 392 -28.91 5.67 55.10
CA ALA A 392 -30.28 6.05 55.30
C ALA A 392 -31.11 4.94 55.99
N ILE A 393 -30.84 3.68 55.66
CA ILE A 393 -31.49 2.51 56.27
C ILE A 393 -30.98 2.26 57.69
N ASP A 394 -29.67 2.43 57.97
CA ASP A 394 -29.13 2.29 59.32
C ASP A 394 -29.63 3.37 60.27
N HIS A 395 -29.97 4.56 59.77
CA HIS A 395 -30.49 5.70 60.53
C HIS A 395 -31.93 6.04 60.17
N ILE A 396 -32.73 5.03 59.82
CA ILE A 396 -34.06 5.21 59.20
C ILE A 396 -34.98 6.08 60.01
N ASP A 397 -35.04 5.95 61.34
CA ASP A 397 -35.92 6.74 62.23
C ASP A 397 -35.54 8.23 62.15
N GLU A 398 -34.27 8.56 62.10
CA GLU A 398 -33.79 9.94 61.96
C GLU A 398 -34.13 10.50 60.59
N VAL A 399 -33.92 9.74 59.53
CA VAL A 399 -34.24 10.14 58.14
C VAL A 399 -35.74 10.43 58.01
N ILE A 400 -36.62 9.56 58.55
CA ILE A 400 -38.06 9.75 58.54
C ILE A 400 -38.45 11.00 59.34
N ALA A 401 -37.87 11.23 60.53
CA ALA A 401 -38.12 12.41 61.33
C ALA A 401 -37.76 13.71 60.63
N ILE A 402 -36.58 13.73 60.00
CA ILE A 402 -36.09 14.88 59.21
C ILE A 402 -37.05 15.17 58.04
N LEU A 403 -37.39 14.16 57.21
CA LEU A 403 -38.25 14.32 56.06
C LEU A 403 -39.66 14.77 56.42
N ARG A 404 -40.28 14.23 57.55
CA ARG A 404 -41.60 14.61 58.03
C ARG A 404 -41.63 16.03 58.57
N SER A 405 -40.54 16.51 59.16
CA SER A 405 -40.48 17.87 59.74
C SER A 405 -40.10 18.92 58.65
N SER A 406 -39.67 18.52 57.48
CA SER A 406 -39.33 19.42 56.35
C SER A 406 -40.58 19.80 55.54
N ARG A 407 -40.69 21.06 55.16
CA ARG A 407 -41.83 21.60 54.39
C ARG A 407 -41.66 21.37 52.85
N THR A 408 -40.46 21.23 52.38
CA THR A 408 -40.16 21.01 50.97
C THR A 408 -39.13 19.92 50.80
N VAL A 409 -39.08 19.30 49.61
CA VAL A 409 -38.07 18.30 49.23
C VAL A 409 -36.63 18.88 49.34
N VAL A 410 -36.47 20.13 48.95
CA VAL A 410 -35.17 20.81 48.99
C VAL A 410 -34.71 21.02 50.45
N GLU A 411 -35.61 21.42 51.35
CA GLU A 411 -35.29 21.56 52.77
C GLU A 411 -34.94 20.21 53.40
N GLY A 412 -35.70 19.16 53.07
CA GLY A 412 -35.43 17.80 53.54
C GLY A 412 -34.05 17.30 53.10
N LYS A 413 -33.66 17.54 51.86
CA LYS A 413 -32.34 17.22 51.30
C LYS A 413 -31.24 17.96 52.04
N GLN A 414 -31.36 19.27 52.26
CA GLN A 414 -30.35 20.07 52.98
C GLN A 414 -30.14 19.59 54.42
N ARG A 415 -31.23 19.33 55.13
CA ARG A 415 -31.16 18.82 56.51
C ARG A 415 -30.56 17.45 56.62
N LEU A 416 -30.81 16.56 55.64
CA LEU A 416 -30.12 15.24 55.57
C LEU A 416 -28.64 15.42 55.38
N MET A 417 -28.19 16.25 54.43
CA MET A 417 -26.76 16.52 54.23
C MET A 417 -26.12 17.12 55.47
N GLU A 418 -26.78 18.07 56.16
CA GLU A 418 -26.25 18.70 57.33
C GLU A 418 -26.16 17.72 58.53
N ARG A 419 -27.15 16.83 58.70
CA ARG A 419 -27.16 15.82 59.75
C ARG A 419 -26.02 14.79 59.63
N PHE A 420 -25.75 14.35 58.41
CA PHE A 420 -24.76 13.32 58.13
C PHE A 420 -23.43 13.89 57.66
N LYS A 421 -23.17 15.19 57.80
CA LYS A 421 -22.01 15.90 57.30
C LYS A 421 -20.64 15.32 57.74
N ASP A 422 -20.56 14.83 58.98
CA ASP A 422 -19.31 14.33 59.57
C ASP A 422 -19.23 12.79 59.58
N MET A 423 -20.13 12.09 58.90
CA MET A 423 -20.13 10.65 58.86
C MET A 423 -19.18 10.11 57.82
N ASP A 424 -18.28 9.22 58.20
CA ASP A 424 -17.33 8.56 57.30
C ASP A 424 -18.02 7.37 56.59
N LEU A 425 -18.31 7.56 55.33
CA LEU A 425 -18.93 6.52 54.49
C LEU A 425 -17.93 5.44 54.06
N THR A 426 -16.62 5.72 54.13
CA THR A 426 -15.58 4.77 53.81
C THR A 426 -15.47 3.69 54.88
N ALA A 427 -15.77 3.96 56.13
CA ALA A 427 -15.81 2.98 57.19
C ALA A 427 -16.86 1.87 56.94
N LEU A 428 -17.87 2.10 56.07
CA LEU A 428 -18.79 1.05 55.61
C LEU A 428 -18.15 0.07 54.63
N LEU A 429 -17.15 0.51 53.88
CA LEU A 429 -16.37 -0.32 52.96
C LEU A 429 -15.42 -1.22 53.74
N ASP A 430 -14.78 -0.71 54.81
CA ASP A 430 -13.91 -1.48 55.65
C ASP A 430 -14.64 -2.63 56.39
N ARG A 431 -15.89 -2.41 56.77
CA ARG A 431 -16.75 -3.50 57.31
C ARG A 431 -17.01 -4.61 56.33
N ALA A 432 -16.90 -4.30 55.02
CA ALA A 432 -17.05 -5.24 53.91
C ALA A 432 -15.77 -6.02 53.57
N GLN A 433 -14.68 -5.89 54.36
CA GLN A 433 -13.33 -6.49 54.09
C GLN A 433 -12.80 -6.06 52.72
N TYR A 434 -13.10 -4.86 52.27
CA TYR A 434 -12.62 -4.29 51.00
C TYR A 434 -11.29 -3.62 51.27
N ASP A 435 -10.27 -3.94 50.47
CA ASP A 435 -8.95 -3.36 50.62
C ASP A 435 -8.93 -1.94 50.01
N THR A 436 -9.42 -0.96 50.82
CA THR A 436 -9.52 0.44 50.42
C THR A 436 -8.18 1.11 50.16
N GLU A 437 -7.09 0.60 50.80
CA GLU A 437 -5.73 1.09 50.61
C GLU A 437 -5.16 0.70 49.23
N LYS A 438 -5.44 -0.54 48.78
CA LYS A 438 -5.00 -1.04 47.48
C LYS A 438 -5.52 -0.22 46.30
N TYR A 439 -6.77 0.29 46.40
CA TYR A 439 -7.44 0.97 45.30
C TYR A 439 -7.51 2.49 45.44
N GLN A 440 -6.77 3.08 46.41
CA GLN A 440 -6.69 4.54 46.62
C GLN A 440 -8.05 5.26 46.54
N MET A 441 -9.08 4.64 47.16
CA MET A 441 -10.41 5.26 47.18
C MET A 441 -10.38 6.53 48.03
N GLU A 442 -10.90 7.61 47.48
CA GLU A 442 -11.01 8.87 48.18
C GLU A 442 -11.97 8.71 49.39
N GLN A 443 -11.54 9.18 50.55
CA GLN A 443 -12.34 9.16 51.75
C GLN A 443 -13.57 10.07 51.56
N GLN A 444 -14.78 9.47 51.56
CA GLN A 444 -15.99 10.23 51.47
C GLN A 444 -16.55 10.53 52.89
N ILE A 445 -16.57 11.80 53.27
CA ILE A 445 -17.18 12.30 54.50
C ILE A 445 -18.46 12.99 54.14
N GLY A 446 -19.57 12.57 54.74
CA GLY A 446 -20.91 13.16 54.55
C GLY A 446 -21.62 12.68 53.26
N LEU A 447 -22.95 12.91 53.26
CA LEU A 447 -23.79 12.59 52.10
C LEU A 447 -23.59 13.62 50.99
N SER A 448 -23.43 13.14 49.77
CA SER A 448 -23.44 14.01 48.60
C SER A 448 -24.84 14.47 48.23
N ASP A 449 -24.91 15.51 47.39
CA ASP A 449 -26.17 16.04 46.88
C ASP A 449 -27.00 14.99 46.12
N GLU A 450 -26.31 14.14 45.30
CA GLU A 450 -26.92 13.02 44.54
C GLU A 450 -27.44 11.92 45.48
N GLN A 451 -26.69 11.56 46.54
CA GLN A 451 -27.15 10.59 47.57
C GLN A 451 -28.36 11.11 48.36
N ALA A 452 -28.32 12.35 48.80
CA ALA A 452 -29.44 12.95 49.54
C ALA A 452 -30.69 13.03 48.68
N ASP A 453 -30.58 13.35 47.39
CA ASP A 453 -31.71 13.36 46.45
C ASP A 453 -32.28 11.95 46.24
N ALA A 454 -31.44 10.94 46.11
CA ALA A 454 -31.86 9.54 45.97
C ALA A 454 -32.56 9.02 47.25
N ILE A 455 -32.11 9.43 48.46
CA ILE A 455 -32.72 9.07 49.74
C ILE A 455 -34.10 9.70 49.84
N VAL A 456 -34.30 10.97 49.49
CA VAL A 456 -35.59 11.63 49.50
C VAL A 456 -36.58 10.99 48.54
N GLN A 457 -36.13 10.45 47.40
CA GLN A 457 -36.97 9.76 46.40
C GLN A 457 -37.19 8.26 46.73
N MET A 458 -36.61 7.76 47.84
CA MET A 458 -36.71 6.34 48.23
C MET A 458 -38.16 5.94 48.52
N ARG A 459 -38.59 4.79 48.01
CA ARG A 459 -39.94 4.25 48.24
C ARG A 459 -40.02 3.60 49.63
N LEU A 460 -41.14 3.80 50.37
CA LEU A 460 -41.38 3.22 51.70
C LEU A 460 -41.20 1.69 51.75
N GLY A 461 -41.50 0.97 50.67
CA GLY A 461 -41.29 -0.47 50.59
C GLY A 461 -39.82 -0.91 50.63
N GLN A 462 -38.88 -0.01 50.34
CA GLN A 462 -37.42 -0.27 50.39
C GLN A 462 -36.86 -0.19 51.83
N LEU A 463 -37.70 0.19 52.78
CA LEU A 463 -37.30 0.35 54.20
C LEU A 463 -37.44 -0.94 55.01
N THR A 464 -37.87 -2.05 54.42
CA THR A 464 -38.03 -3.34 55.14
C THR A 464 -36.68 -4.01 55.42
N GLY A 465 -36.59 -4.80 56.48
CA GLY A 465 -35.36 -5.50 56.86
C GLY A 465 -34.81 -6.46 55.77
N MET A 466 -35.70 -7.05 54.93
CA MET A 466 -35.29 -7.86 53.78
C MET A 466 -34.68 -7.01 52.66
N GLU A 467 -35.14 -5.82 52.43
CA GLU A 467 -34.58 -4.89 51.40
C GLU A 467 -33.22 -4.33 51.87
N ARG A 468 -33.03 -4.11 53.16
CA ARG A 468 -31.73 -3.74 53.74
C ARG A 468 -30.65 -4.75 53.35
N GLN A 469 -30.92 -6.05 53.55
CA GLN A 469 -29.98 -7.08 53.16
C GLN A 469 -29.67 -7.06 51.66
N LYS A 470 -30.68 -6.89 50.83
CA LYS A 470 -30.51 -6.81 49.36
C LYS A 470 -29.65 -5.60 48.93
N VAL A 471 -29.89 -4.42 49.54
CA VAL A 471 -29.07 -3.23 49.23
C VAL A 471 -27.61 -3.43 49.62
N THR A 472 -27.35 -4.06 50.77
CA THR A 472 -26.02 -4.39 51.26
C THR A 472 -25.34 -5.44 50.34
N ASP A 473 -26.07 -6.51 50.01
CA ASP A 473 -25.57 -7.55 49.11
C ASP A 473 -25.28 -7.00 47.69
N GLU A 474 -26.13 -6.10 47.15
CA GLU A 474 -25.92 -5.42 45.90
C GLU A 474 -24.64 -4.54 45.94
N LEU A 475 -24.46 -3.80 47.06
CA LEU A 475 -23.28 -2.96 47.26
C LEU A 475 -22.00 -3.83 47.21
N TYR A 476 -21.98 -4.95 47.94
CA TYR A 476 -20.83 -5.86 47.91
C TYR A 476 -20.54 -6.42 46.52
N GLN A 477 -21.54 -6.82 45.77
CA GLN A 477 -21.40 -7.31 44.42
C GLN A 477 -20.85 -6.22 43.48
N ILE A 478 -21.27 -4.97 43.67
CA ILE A 478 -20.77 -3.86 42.83
C ILE A 478 -19.31 -3.51 43.21
N LEU A 479 -18.98 -3.49 44.51
CA LEU A 479 -17.62 -3.25 44.96
C LEU A 479 -16.64 -4.33 44.46
N ALA A 480 -17.07 -5.59 44.44
CA ALA A 480 -16.27 -6.68 43.84
C ALA A 480 -16.07 -6.46 42.35
N LYS A 481 -17.07 -5.98 41.61
CA LYS A 481 -16.92 -5.61 40.17
C LYS A 481 -16.01 -4.42 39.97
N ILE A 482 -16.07 -3.39 40.83
CA ILE A 482 -15.16 -2.25 40.78
C ILE A 482 -13.71 -2.72 40.92
N SER A 483 -13.47 -3.60 41.91
CA SER A 483 -12.15 -4.19 42.09
C SER A 483 -11.67 -4.94 40.86
N ASP A 484 -12.50 -5.78 40.25
CA ASP A 484 -12.17 -6.52 39.03
C ASP A 484 -11.87 -5.58 37.85
N TYR A 485 -12.68 -4.51 37.69
CA TYR A 485 -12.45 -3.52 36.64
C TYR A 485 -11.15 -2.74 36.83
N LEU A 486 -10.78 -2.39 38.06
CA LEU A 486 -9.50 -1.74 38.37
C LEU A 486 -8.32 -2.68 38.11
N ASP A 487 -8.43 -3.97 38.49
CA ASP A 487 -7.46 -4.97 38.17
C ASP A 487 -7.26 -5.14 36.66
N ILE A 488 -8.36 -5.19 35.87
CA ILE A 488 -8.30 -5.27 34.40
C ILE A 488 -7.59 -4.03 33.82
N LEU A 489 -7.86 -2.84 34.36
CA LEU A 489 -7.24 -1.59 33.86
C LEU A 489 -5.79 -1.45 34.26
N SER A 490 -5.33 -2.11 35.34
CA SER A 490 -3.95 -2.07 35.82
C SER A 490 -3.04 -3.11 35.17
N ASP A 491 -3.60 -4.20 34.63
CA ASP A 491 -2.84 -5.32 34.07
C ASP A 491 -3.25 -5.60 32.62
N GLU A 492 -2.34 -5.28 31.68
CA GLU A 492 -2.54 -5.51 30.25
C GLU A 492 -2.74 -7.02 29.94
N GLN A 493 -2.16 -7.92 30.71
CA GLN A 493 -2.32 -9.37 30.50
C GLN A 493 -3.77 -9.81 30.78
N ARG A 494 -4.46 -9.15 31.70
CA ARG A 494 -5.88 -9.39 31.93
C ARG A 494 -6.73 -8.96 30.74
N VAL A 495 -6.38 -7.83 30.12
CA VAL A 495 -7.04 -7.36 28.88
C VAL A 495 -6.85 -8.37 27.75
N TYR A 496 -5.64 -8.88 27.56
CA TYR A 496 -5.36 -9.97 26.60
C TYR A 496 -6.14 -11.24 26.92
N GLY A 497 -6.29 -11.60 28.20
CA GLY A 497 -7.12 -12.74 28.62
C GLY A 497 -8.56 -12.60 28.14
N ILE A 498 -9.16 -11.43 28.32
CA ILE A 498 -10.53 -11.14 27.88
C ILE A 498 -10.65 -11.21 26.35
N ILE A 499 -9.68 -10.63 25.62
CA ILE A 499 -9.65 -10.69 24.16
C ILE A 499 -9.58 -12.15 23.68
N ARG A 500 -8.77 -12.98 24.31
CA ARG A 500 -8.66 -14.41 24.04
C ARG A 500 -10.00 -15.12 24.19
N GLU A 501 -10.65 -14.94 25.35
CA GLU A 501 -11.96 -15.55 25.63
C GLU A 501 -13.03 -15.13 24.62
N ASP A 502 -13.06 -13.85 24.29
CA ASP A 502 -13.98 -13.30 23.29
C ASP A 502 -13.74 -13.92 21.91
N LEU A 503 -12.49 -13.98 21.44
CA LEU A 503 -12.11 -14.57 20.16
C LEU A 503 -12.40 -16.08 20.11
N GLU A 504 -12.06 -16.83 21.15
CA GLU A 504 -12.34 -18.27 21.24
C GLU A 504 -13.85 -18.55 21.24
N SER A 505 -14.65 -17.75 21.95
CA SER A 505 -16.11 -17.84 21.93
C SER A 505 -16.67 -17.63 20.52
N ILE A 506 -16.17 -16.62 19.79
CA ILE A 506 -16.58 -16.31 18.42
C ILE A 506 -16.16 -17.45 17.48
N ARG A 507 -14.91 -17.95 17.59
CA ARG A 507 -14.43 -19.11 16.83
C ARG A 507 -15.32 -20.33 17.02
N ASN A 508 -15.68 -20.66 18.27
CA ASN A 508 -16.53 -21.82 18.59
C ASN A 508 -17.96 -21.69 18.10
N ARG A 509 -18.49 -20.46 18.02
CA ARG A 509 -19.89 -20.19 17.59
C ARG A 509 -20.04 -20.05 16.09
N PHE A 510 -19.06 -19.50 15.38
CA PHE A 510 -19.17 -19.11 13.97
C PHE A 510 -18.11 -19.75 13.08
N GLY A 511 -17.10 -20.41 13.66
CA GLY A 511 -16.05 -21.10 12.89
C GLY A 511 -16.64 -22.22 12.04
N ASP A 512 -16.20 -22.31 10.80
CA ASP A 512 -16.55 -23.35 9.86
C ASP A 512 -15.29 -23.85 9.11
N PRO A 513 -15.34 -25.02 8.48
CA PRO A 513 -14.20 -25.56 7.74
C PRO A 513 -13.87 -24.67 6.54
N ARG A 514 -12.58 -24.69 6.15
CA ARG A 514 -12.09 -24.04 4.93
C ARG A 514 -12.81 -24.57 3.70
N ARG A 515 -13.21 -23.69 2.79
CA ARG A 515 -13.86 -24.00 1.50
C ARG A 515 -12.86 -24.12 0.36
N THR A 516 -11.89 -23.18 0.30
CA THR A 516 -10.89 -23.13 -0.77
C THR A 516 -9.75 -24.09 -0.48
N GLN A 517 -9.44 -24.95 -1.43
CA GLN A 517 -8.30 -25.86 -1.38
C GLN A 517 -7.03 -25.14 -1.83
N ILE A 518 -5.87 -25.60 -1.35
CA ILE A 518 -4.56 -25.07 -1.75
C ILE A 518 -3.75 -26.25 -2.26
N GLU A 519 -3.34 -26.18 -3.52
CA GLU A 519 -2.51 -27.19 -4.17
C GLU A 519 -1.09 -26.65 -4.38
N MET A 520 -0.11 -27.47 -4.02
CA MET A 520 1.28 -27.21 -4.40
C MET A 520 1.44 -27.45 -5.89
N VAL A 521 2.04 -26.50 -6.59
CA VAL A 521 2.48 -26.71 -7.96
C VAL A 521 3.89 -27.26 -7.90
N ASP A 522 4.14 -28.41 -8.52
CA ASP A 522 5.47 -29.00 -8.66
C ASP A 522 6.38 -28.01 -9.38
N GLY A 523 7.39 -27.50 -8.67
CA GLY A 523 8.24 -26.38 -9.08
C GLY A 523 7.66 -25.05 -8.56
N GLU A 524 7.54 -24.87 -7.23
CA GLU A 524 7.38 -23.53 -6.64
C GLU A 524 8.55 -22.66 -7.08
N VAL A 525 8.28 -21.94 -8.14
CA VAL A 525 9.17 -20.94 -8.72
C VAL A 525 9.22 -19.81 -7.72
N ASP A 526 10.41 -19.47 -7.28
CA ASP A 526 10.63 -18.27 -6.46
C ASP A 526 9.95 -17.08 -7.18
N ILE A 527 9.40 -16.11 -6.45
CA ILE A 527 8.74 -14.94 -7.07
C ILE A 527 9.66 -14.33 -8.14
N GLU A 528 10.95 -14.46 -7.92
CA GLU A 528 12.01 -14.05 -8.83
C GLU A 528 11.94 -14.82 -10.17
N ASP A 529 11.55 -16.09 -10.17
CA ASP A 529 11.45 -16.93 -11.37
C ASP A 529 10.16 -16.67 -12.19
N LEU A 530 9.15 -16.03 -11.60
CA LEU A 530 7.91 -15.63 -12.30
C LEU A 530 8.05 -14.29 -13.04
N ILE A 531 9.11 -13.56 -12.78
CA ILE A 531 9.39 -12.28 -13.42
C ILE A 531 10.27 -12.56 -14.63
N PRO A 532 9.86 -12.19 -15.86
CA PRO A 532 10.68 -12.41 -17.02
C PRO A 532 12.03 -11.68 -16.86
N VAL A 533 13.10 -12.36 -17.22
CA VAL A 533 14.46 -11.78 -17.26
C VAL A 533 14.52 -10.89 -18.49
N GLU A 534 14.32 -9.60 -18.30
CA GLU A 534 14.32 -8.60 -19.37
C GLU A 534 15.29 -7.48 -19.01
N ASP A 535 15.92 -6.90 -20.03
CA ASP A 535 16.71 -5.71 -19.85
C ASP A 535 15.79 -4.48 -19.86
N CYS A 536 15.95 -3.64 -18.86
CA CYS A 536 15.17 -2.43 -18.70
C CYS A 536 16.07 -1.21 -18.43
N VAL A 537 15.62 -0.06 -18.86
CA VAL A 537 16.24 1.23 -18.56
C VAL A 537 15.65 1.76 -17.26
N VAL A 538 16.50 1.93 -16.26
CA VAL A 538 16.16 2.60 -15.00
C VAL A 538 16.55 4.06 -15.11
N THR A 539 15.59 4.96 -14.87
CA THR A 539 15.81 6.41 -14.84
C THR A 539 15.56 6.97 -13.46
N PHE A 540 16.41 7.91 -13.05
CA PHE A 540 16.32 8.56 -11.75
C PHE A 540 16.52 10.07 -11.92
N THR A 541 15.64 10.90 -11.29
CA THR A 541 15.71 12.37 -11.36
C THR A 541 16.36 12.97 -10.13
N GLU A 542 16.82 14.20 -10.22
CA GLU A 542 17.39 14.97 -9.09
C GLU A 542 16.38 15.15 -7.96
N SER A 543 15.09 15.30 -8.27
CA SER A 543 14.01 15.36 -7.28
C SER A 543 13.62 14.00 -6.69
N GLY A 544 14.34 12.92 -7.03
CA GLY A 544 14.14 11.59 -6.46
C GLY A 544 13.02 10.77 -7.08
N TYR A 545 12.58 11.06 -8.31
CA TYR A 545 11.64 10.21 -9.04
C TYR A 545 12.37 9.15 -9.85
N MET A 546 11.86 7.93 -9.82
CA MET A 546 12.42 6.83 -10.59
C MET A 546 11.35 5.97 -11.26
N LYS A 547 11.75 5.32 -12.34
CA LYS A 547 10.95 4.33 -13.08
C LYS A 547 11.85 3.37 -13.83
N ARG A 548 11.32 2.21 -14.19
CA ARG A 548 11.92 1.31 -15.16
C ARG A 548 11.09 1.27 -16.44
N MET A 549 11.72 1.02 -17.57
CA MET A 549 11.09 0.89 -18.89
C MET A 549 11.84 -0.15 -19.72
N PRO A 550 11.20 -0.84 -20.67
CA PRO A 550 11.90 -1.66 -21.65
C PRO A 550 12.95 -0.87 -22.45
N VAL A 551 14.05 -1.52 -22.83
CA VAL A 551 15.16 -0.85 -23.56
C VAL A 551 14.70 -0.29 -24.91
N ASP A 552 13.78 -0.94 -25.60
CA ASP A 552 13.30 -0.61 -26.96
C ASP A 552 12.63 0.77 -27.08
N VAL A 553 12.37 1.43 -25.96
CA VAL A 553 11.70 2.76 -25.93
C VAL A 553 12.62 3.88 -26.45
N TYR A 554 13.96 3.70 -26.49
CA TYR A 554 14.93 4.73 -26.92
C TYR A 554 15.63 4.36 -28.24
N LYS A 555 15.14 4.94 -29.35
CA LYS A 555 15.74 4.77 -30.69
C LYS A 555 17.04 5.54 -30.84
N THR A 556 17.97 5.00 -31.66
CA THR A 556 19.28 5.62 -31.98
C THR A 556 19.09 6.90 -32.81
N GLN A 557 19.90 7.95 -32.57
CA GLN A 557 19.92 9.19 -33.32
C GLN A 557 21.33 9.60 -33.71
N ARG A 558 21.47 10.28 -34.87
CA ARG A 558 22.78 10.80 -35.32
C ARG A 558 23.24 11.97 -34.44
N ARG A 559 24.57 12.18 -34.35
CA ARG A 559 25.16 13.32 -33.62
C ARG A 559 24.59 14.67 -34.07
N GLY A 560 24.32 15.56 -33.11
CA GLY A 560 23.74 16.86 -33.35
C GLY A 560 22.22 16.87 -33.58
N GLY A 561 21.53 15.74 -33.33
CA GLY A 561 20.08 15.63 -33.29
C GLY A 561 19.45 16.43 -32.11
N ARG A 562 18.13 16.72 -32.19
CA ARG A 562 17.41 17.44 -31.14
C ARG A 562 16.99 16.57 -29.96
N GLY A 563 17.14 15.23 -30.04
CA GLY A 563 16.75 14.30 -29.00
C GLY A 563 15.23 14.10 -28.87
N VAL A 564 14.85 13.21 -27.97
CA VAL A 564 13.45 12.87 -27.64
C VAL A 564 13.23 13.11 -26.14
N SER A 565 12.07 13.67 -25.76
CA SER A 565 11.72 13.87 -24.36
C SER A 565 11.62 12.52 -23.64
N GLY A 566 12.50 12.31 -22.67
CA GLY A 566 12.57 11.06 -21.88
C GLY A 566 11.60 11.01 -20.71
N MET A 567 11.04 12.15 -20.29
CA MET A 567 10.20 12.24 -19.10
C MET A 567 9.48 13.59 -19.05
N LYS A 568 8.20 13.62 -18.56
CA LYS A 568 7.55 14.90 -18.20
C LYS A 568 8.15 15.42 -16.89
N GLN A 569 8.70 16.63 -16.94
CA GLN A 569 9.37 17.28 -15.80
C GLN A 569 8.58 18.51 -15.34
N ARG A 570 8.79 18.92 -14.08
CA ARG A 570 8.49 20.30 -13.62
C ARG A 570 9.67 21.19 -13.99
N GLU A 571 9.48 22.51 -14.03
CA GLU A 571 10.49 23.51 -14.44
C GLU A 571 11.86 23.41 -13.72
N ALA A 572 11.99 22.62 -12.63
CA ALA A 572 13.21 22.48 -11.85
C ALA A 572 13.71 21.03 -11.65
N ASP A 573 13.13 20.01 -12.34
CA ASP A 573 13.54 18.60 -12.16
C ASP A 573 14.16 18.05 -13.45
N PHE A 574 15.27 17.31 -13.35
CA PHE A 574 15.96 16.69 -14.48
C PHE A 574 16.45 15.27 -14.15
N VAL A 575 16.64 14.47 -15.18
CA VAL A 575 17.18 13.10 -15.03
C VAL A 575 18.65 13.20 -14.63
N ASN A 576 18.98 12.67 -13.46
CA ASN A 576 20.34 12.68 -12.92
C ASN A 576 21.11 11.42 -13.33
N GLU A 577 20.47 10.25 -13.29
CA GLU A 577 21.12 8.98 -13.62
C GLU A 577 20.20 8.08 -14.45
N MET A 578 20.82 7.37 -15.42
CA MET A 578 20.15 6.40 -16.26
C MET A 578 21.11 5.25 -16.53
N PHE A 579 20.60 4.01 -16.42
CA PHE A 579 21.38 2.81 -16.73
C PHE A 579 20.50 1.65 -17.13
N ILE A 580 21.08 0.69 -17.85
CA ILE A 580 20.43 -0.57 -18.20
C ILE A 580 20.70 -1.60 -17.12
N SER A 581 19.68 -2.34 -16.72
CA SER A 581 19.75 -3.40 -15.71
C SER A 581 18.78 -4.51 -16.07
N SER A 582 19.14 -5.75 -15.77
CA SER A 582 18.17 -6.85 -15.80
C SER A 582 17.16 -6.70 -14.66
N THR A 583 15.93 -7.15 -14.89
CA THR A 583 14.87 -7.16 -13.87
C THR A 583 15.30 -7.84 -12.57
N HIS A 584 16.20 -8.81 -12.61
CA HIS A 584 16.70 -9.60 -11.47
C HIS A 584 17.91 -9.02 -10.76
N ASP A 585 18.54 -7.98 -11.31
CA ASP A 585 19.72 -7.37 -10.69
C ASP A 585 19.37 -6.65 -9.39
N HIS A 586 20.33 -6.62 -8.47
CA HIS A 586 20.27 -5.76 -7.28
C HIS A 586 20.68 -4.33 -7.63
N ILE A 587 19.85 -3.37 -7.28
CA ILE A 587 20.17 -1.95 -7.36
C ILE A 587 20.57 -1.47 -5.97
N LEU A 588 21.81 -1.00 -5.85
CA LEU A 588 22.34 -0.43 -4.62
C LEU A 588 22.26 1.09 -4.71
N PHE A 589 21.61 1.72 -3.76
CA PHE A 589 21.45 3.15 -3.65
C PHE A 589 22.38 3.67 -2.56
N ILE A 590 23.20 4.63 -2.87
CA ILE A 590 24.10 5.24 -1.91
C ILE A 590 23.68 6.70 -1.72
N SER A 591 23.37 7.07 -0.48
CA SER A 591 22.90 8.41 -0.14
C SER A 591 24.06 9.39 0.06
N ASN A 592 23.73 10.70 0.02
CA ASN A 592 24.65 11.78 0.37
C ASN A 592 25.18 11.65 1.82
N TYR A 593 24.45 10.99 2.72
CA TYR A 593 24.89 10.68 4.08
C TYR A 593 25.76 9.40 4.19
N GLY A 594 26.15 8.82 3.05
CA GLY A 594 26.96 7.60 3.03
C GLY A 594 26.25 6.34 3.46
N MET A 595 24.90 6.34 3.45
CA MET A 595 24.08 5.15 3.68
C MET A 595 23.87 4.38 2.39
N MET A 596 23.70 3.07 2.49
CA MET A 596 23.37 2.19 1.38
C MET A 596 22.02 1.53 1.61
N TYR A 597 21.17 1.55 0.58
CA TYR A 597 19.91 0.82 0.49
C TYR A 597 19.96 -0.14 -0.70
N ARG A 598 19.11 -1.15 -0.71
CA ARG A 598 19.07 -2.18 -1.75
C ARG A 598 17.63 -2.48 -2.16
N LEU A 599 17.37 -2.53 -3.46
CA LEU A 599 16.15 -3.05 -4.09
C LEU A 599 16.53 -4.01 -5.21
N LYS A 600 15.64 -4.93 -5.56
CA LYS A 600 15.69 -5.66 -6.84
C LYS A 600 15.17 -4.74 -7.95
N CYS A 601 15.68 -4.86 -9.18
CA CYS A 601 15.24 -4.00 -10.26
C CYS A 601 13.75 -4.12 -10.57
N TYR A 602 13.15 -5.32 -10.43
CA TYR A 602 11.72 -5.54 -10.62
C TYR A 602 10.84 -4.86 -9.54
N GLU A 603 11.39 -4.53 -8.36
CA GLU A 603 10.67 -3.76 -7.32
C GLU A 603 10.49 -2.28 -7.70
N ILE A 604 11.24 -1.79 -8.69
CA ILE A 604 11.08 -0.45 -9.24
C ILE A 604 9.84 -0.44 -10.14
N PRO A 605 8.85 0.43 -9.89
CA PRO A 605 7.63 0.46 -10.68
C PRO A 605 7.89 0.80 -12.16
N GLU A 606 7.15 0.11 -13.04
CA GLU A 606 7.20 0.38 -14.47
C GLU A 606 6.49 1.68 -14.82
N GLY A 607 7.05 2.43 -15.74
CA GLY A 607 6.51 3.70 -16.18
C GLY A 607 6.54 3.86 -17.69
N SER A 608 5.53 4.55 -18.25
CA SER A 608 5.56 4.93 -19.68
C SER A 608 6.62 6.02 -19.94
N LYS A 609 7.00 6.23 -21.21
CA LYS A 609 7.98 7.25 -21.63
C LYS A 609 7.66 8.64 -21.09
N ALA A 610 6.37 9.02 -21.10
CA ALA A 610 5.90 10.34 -20.67
C ALA A 610 5.59 10.42 -19.16
N SER A 611 5.60 9.29 -18.41
CA SER A 611 5.31 9.30 -16.98
C SER A 611 6.47 9.86 -16.17
N ARG A 612 6.14 10.48 -15.05
CA ARG A 612 7.12 11.04 -14.11
C ARG A 612 7.84 9.97 -13.28
N GLY A 613 7.27 8.76 -13.17
CA GLY A 613 7.75 7.72 -12.27
C GLY A 613 7.29 7.91 -10.82
N PHE A 614 7.92 7.17 -9.91
CA PHE A 614 7.57 7.11 -8.49
C PHE A 614 8.67 7.77 -7.66
N ASN A 615 8.29 8.46 -6.59
CA ASN A 615 9.28 9.06 -5.71
C ASN A 615 9.96 7.98 -4.86
N ILE A 616 11.29 8.03 -4.79
CA ILE A 616 12.12 7.05 -4.10
C ILE A 616 11.87 6.97 -2.59
N VAL A 617 11.39 8.06 -1.96
CA VAL A 617 10.99 8.05 -0.54
C VAL A 617 9.84 7.09 -0.24
N ASN A 618 9.05 6.72 -1.26
CA ASN A 618 8.00 5.71 -1.14
C ASN A 618 8.54 4.27 -1.27
N LEU A 619 9.76 4.11 -1.75
CA LEU A 619 10.42 2.81 -1.95
C LEU A 619 11.50 2.55 -0.90
N LEU A 620 12.18 3.59 -0.43
CA LEU A 620 13.26 3.52 0.54
C LEU A 620 12.97 4.41 1.76
N PRO A 621 13.28 3.96 2.99
CA PRO A 621 13.07 4.72 4.21
C PRO A 621 14.17 5.79 4.39
N LEU A 622 14.18 6.79 3.53
CA LEU A 622 15.14 7.88 3.58
C LEU A 622 14.84 8.83 4.75
N LYS A 623 15.88 9.36 5.38
CA LYS A 623 15.75 10.37 6.44
C LYS A 623 15.49 11.75 5.84
N GLU A 624 15.05 12.69 6.66
CA GLU A 624 14.86 14.07 6.25
C GLU A 624 16.17 14.67 5.73
N GLY A 625 16.14 15.28 4.54
CA GLY A 625 17.33 15.83 3.88
C GLY A 625 18.24 14.78 3.20
N GLU A 626 17.96 13.49 3.31
CA GLU A 626 18.74 12.43 2.68
C GLU A 626 18.38 12.31 1.19
N LYS A 627 19.37 12.36 0.31
CA LYS A 627 19.24 12.22 -1.14
C LYS A 627 20.13 11.09 -1.66
N ILE A 628 19.71 10.44 -2.74
CA ILE A 628 20.55 9.45 -3.40
C ILE A 628 21.62 10.15 -4.24
N ALA A 629 22.88 9.88 -3.91
CA ALA A 629 24.03 10.44 -4.57
C ALA A 629 24.59 9.55 -5.69
N ALA A 630 24.40 8.23 -5.60
CA ALA A 630 24.85 7.28 -6.61
C ALA A 630 24.02 6.01 -6.59
N MET A 631 23.86 5.39 -7.75
CA MET A 631 23.24 4.08 -7.92
C MET A 631 24.20 3.11 -8.57
N LEU A 632 24.08 1.82 -8.24
CA LEU A 632 24.93 0.78 -8.75
C LEU A 632 24.15 -0.52 -8.93
N ARG A 633 24.34 -1.20 -10.06
CA ARG A 633 23.76 -2.53 -10.27
C ARG A 633 24.77 -3.63 -9.90
N THR A 634 24.31 -4.70 -9.33
CA THR A 634 25.09 -5.94 -9.16
C THR A 634 24.18 -7.17 -9.26
N LYS A 635 24.70 -8.24 -9.86
CA LYS A 635 23.99 -9.53 -9.86
C LYS A 635 24.11 -10.22 -8.52
N ASP A 636 25.36 -10.29 -7.99
CA ASP A 636 25.71 -11.01 -6.77
C ASP A 636 26.72 -10.24 -5.92
N PHE A 637 26.91 -10.71 -4.68
CA PHE A 637 27.87 -10.17 -3.72
C PHE A 637 29.11 -11.08 -3.60
N ASP A 638 29.77 -11.33 -4.72
CA ASP A 638 30.88 -12.26 -4.83
C ASP A 638 32.13 -11.83 -4.07
N GLU A 639 32.91 -12.81 -3.60
CA GLU A 639 34.25 -12.59 -3.08
C GLU A 639 35.20 -12.15 -4.22
N GLY A 640 36.14 -11.26 -3.89
CA GLY A 640 37.05 -10.68 -4.87
C GLY A 640 36.55 -9.45 -5.60
N LYS A 641 35.26 -9.08 -5.43
CA LYS A 641 34.72 -7.79 -5.94
C LYS A 641 34.77 -6.72 -4.84
N TYR A 642 34.99 -5.48 -5.26
CA TYR A 642 35.11 -4.33 -4.37
C TYR A 642 34.22 -3.18 -4.81
N LEU A 643 33.71 -2.47 -3.84
CA LEU A 643 33.02 -1.19 -4.01
C LEU A 643 34.05 -0.07 -3.79
N VAL A 644 34.32 0.71 -4.84
CA VAL A 644 35.17 1.89 -4.75
C VAL A 644 34.30 3.14 -4.79
N THR A 645 34.40 3.95 -3.72
CA THR A 645 33.68 5.20 -3.58
C THR A 645 34.66 6.38 -3.63
N VAL A 646 34.27 7.48 -4.29
CA VAL A 646 35.03 8.73 -4.34
C VAL A 646 34.12 9.87 -3.87
N THR A 647 34.67 10.75 -3.03
CA THR A 647 33.97 11.94 -2.54
C THR A 647 34.31 13.19 -3.35
N ARG A 648 33.45 14.20 -3.27
CA ARG A 648 33.67 15.50 -3.93
C ARG A 648 34.95 16.20 -3.47
N GLN A 649 35.35 16.01 -2.21
CA GLN A 649 36.62 16.54 -1.68
C GLN A 649 37.86 15.71 -2.04
N GLY A 650 37.71 14.71 -2.93
CA GLY A 650 38.80 13.94 -3.48
C GLY A 650 39.32 12.82 -2.59
N LYS A 651 38.52 12.26 -1.70
CA LYS A 651 38.85 11.03 -0.97
C LYS A 651 38.34 9.81 -1.73
N ILE A 652 39.08 8.71 -1.66
CA ILE A 652 38.76 7.44 -2.28
C ILE A 652 38.81 6.33 -1.24
N LYS A 653 37.88 5.37 -1.34
CA LYS A 653 37.80 4.22 -0.46
C LYS A 653 37.48 2.97 -1.25
N ARG A 654 38.06 1.85 -0.85
CA ARG A 654 37.80 0.52 -1.39
C ARG A 654 37.26 -0.37 -0.27
N THR A 655 36.13 -1.02 -0.47
CA THR A 655 35.52 -1.94 0.50
C THR A 655 35.13 -3.22 -0.23
N ALA A 656 35.37 -4.39 0.37
CA ALA A 656 34.96 -5.68 -0.20
C ALA A 656 33.43 -5.77 -0.34
N LEU A 657 32.92 -6.21 -1.50
CA LEU A 657 31.48 -6.25 -1.81
C LEU A 657 30.68 -7.16 -0.88
N PRO A 658 31.17 -8.32 -0.41
CA PRO A 658 30.46 -9.16 0.57
C PRO A 658 30.12 -8.44 1.89
N ALA A 659 30.83 -7.37 2.24
CA ALA A 659 30.51 -6.55 3.40
C ALA A 659 29.12 -5.89 3.32
N TYR A 660 28.54 -5.84 2.13
CA TYR A 660 27.23 -5.25 1.83
C TYR A 660 26.14 -6.28 1.51
N LYS A 661 26.41 -7.59 1.68
CA LYS A 661 25.43 -8.66 1.42
C LYS A 661 24.15 -8.52 2.25
N ASN A 662 24.27 -8.11 3.52
CA ASN A 662 23.16 -8.00 4.45
C ASN A 662 22.74 -6.54 4.66
N VAL A 663 22.18 -5.89 3.64
CA VAL A 663 21.56 -4.56 3.77
C VAL A 663 20.19 -4.72 4.37
N ARG A 664 19.97 -4.14 5.55
CA ARG A 664 18.67 -4.10 6.22
C ARG A 664 17.75 -3.07 5.56
N LYS A 665 16.42 -3.21 5.74
CA LYS A 665 15.44 -2.22 5.22
C LYS A 665 15.78 -0.77 5.66
N ASN A 666 16.29 -0.57 6.86
CA ASN A 666 16.68 0.74 7.40
C ASN A 666 18.02 1.27 6.85
N GLY A 667 18.57 0.62 5.85
CA GLY A 667 19.86 0.98 5.27
C GLY A 667 21.07 0.46 6.06
N LEU A 668 22.25 0.67 5.48
CA LEU A 668 23.53 0.25 6.03
C LEU A 668 24.56 1.37 5.77
N ILE A 669 25.44 1.67 6.73
CA ILE A 669 26.54 2.62 6.51
C ILE A 669 27.50 2.05 5.46
N ALA A 670 27.59 2.74 4.33
CA ALA A 670 28.47 2.36 3.21
C ALA A 670 29.82 3.06 3.29
N VAL A 671 29.85 4.34 3.69
CA VAL A 671 31.08 5.13 3.82
C VAL A 671 30.93 6.16 4.92
N GLY A 672 31.98 6.36 5.73
CA GLY A 672 32.07 7.49 6.62
C GLY A 672 32.39 8.76 5.82
N LEU A 673 31.59 9.80 5.93
CA LEU A 673 31.86 11.10 5.32
C LEU A 673 32.37 12.09 6.36
N GLU A 674 33.20 13.03 5.94
CA GLU A 674 33.57 14.19 6.74
C GLU A 674 32.47 15.27 6.62
N GLU A 675 32.42 16.19 7.54
CA GLU A 675 31.44 17.26 7.55
C GLU A 675 31.56 18.12 6.27
N GLY A 676 30.46 18.28 5.54
CA GLY A 676 30.43 19.01 4.27
C GLY A 676 30.99 18.27 3.05
N ASP A 677 31.31 16.97 3.14
CA ASP A 677 31.70 16.16 1.99
C ASP A 677 30.53 15.32 1.47
N GLU A 678 30.53 15.04 0.18
CA GLU A 678 29.48 14.26 -0.51
C GLU A 678 30.10 13.22 -1.44
N ILE A 679 29.33 12.18 -1.76
CA ILE A 679 29.74 11.16 -2.74
C ILE A 679 29.71 11.74 -4.15
N ALA A 680 30.86 11.67 -4.87
CA ALA A 680 30.99 12.08 -6.27
C ALA A 680 30.79 10.92 -7.25
N GLY A 681 30.98 9.70 -6.80
CA GLY A 681 30.74 8.52 -7.63
C GLY A 681 31.20 7.22 -7.02
N VAL A 682 30.67 6.13 -7.56
CA VAL A 682 30.91 4.78 -7.06
C VAL A 682 31.18 3.84 -8.24
N ARG A 683 32.07 2.85 -8.07
CA ARG A 683 32.31 1.81 -9.08
C ARG A 683 32.53 0.45 -8.43
N LEU A 684 32.05 -0.56 -9.12
CA LEU A 684 32.33 -1.95 -8.81
C LEU A 684 33.63 -2.39 -9.53
N THR A 685 34.55 -3.00 -8.77
CA THR A 685 35.87 -3.40 -9.27
C THR A 685 36.22 -4.83 -8.84
N ASP A 686 37.28 -5.38 -9.45
CA ASP A 686 37.80 -6.72 -9.19
C ASP A 686 39.09 -6.74 -8.32
N GLY A 687 39.47 -5.58 -7.76
CA GLY A 687 40.64 -5.46 -6.91
C GLY A 687 41.96 -5.19 -7.64
N SER A 688 41.96 -5.32 -8.99
CA SER A 688 43.14 -5.10 -9.86
C SER A 688 42.93 -3.99 -10.89
N ALA A 689 41.80 -3.29 -10.82
CA ALA A 689 41.40 -2.29 -11.80
C ALA A 689 42.30 -1.04 -11.78
N ARG A 690 42.44 -0.38 -12.93
CA ARG A 690 42.94 0.99 -13.03
C ARG A 690 41.76 1.96 -13.05
N LEU A 691 41.91 3.04 -12.29
CA LEU A 691 40.85 3.99 -12.03
C LEU A 691 41.23 5.38 -12.51
N PHE A 692 40.24 6.08 -13.09
CA PHE A 692 40.34 7.49 -13.44
C PHE A 692 39.43 8.28 -12.49
N VAL A 693 39.98 9.36 -11.91
CA VAL A 693 39.24 10.32 -11.11
C VAL A 693 39.37 11.70 -11.73
N ALA A 694 38.29 12.30 -12.16
CA ALA A 694 38.27 13.59 -12.86
C ALA A 694 37.61 14.68 -12.03
N THR A 695 38.12 15.91 -12.21
CA THR A 695 37.60 17.10 -11.52
C THR A 695 36.83 18.02 -12.47
N LYS A 696 36.03 18.89 -11.91
CA LYS A 696 35.20 19.89 -12.61
C LYS A 696 36.05 20.84 -13.47
N HIS A 697 37.24 21.23 -13.00
CA HIS A 697 38.15 22.11 -13.72
C HIS A 697 39.03 21.37 -14.70
N GLY A 698 38.72 20.12 -15.03
CA GLY A 698 39.31 19.36 -16.11
C GLY A 698 40.67 18.71 -15.78
N MET A 699 40.97 18.51 -14.49
CA MET A 699 42.09 17.67 -14.07
C MET A 699 41.67 16.22 -13.96
N ILE A 700 42.64 15.29 -14.14
CA ILE A 700 42.38 13.83 -14.05
C ILE A 700 43.61 13.12 -13.46
N ILE A 701 43.35 12.10 -12.65
CA ILE A 701 44.41 11.19 -12.20
C ILE A 701 44.05 9.76 -12.59
N ARG A 702 44.99 9.02 -13.14
CA ARG A 702 44.91 7.58 -13.41
C ARG A 702 45.75 6.85 -12.38
N MET A 703 45.18 5.93 -11.64
CA MET A 703 45.85 5.17 -10.58
C MET A 703 45.48 3.70 -10.60
N GLU A 704 46.33 2.87 -10.03
CA GLU A 704 46.00 1.46 -9.80
C GLU A 704 45.19 1.32 -8.52
N GLU A 705 44.16 0.48 -8.56
CA GLU A 705 43.30 0.20 -7.41
C GLU A 705 44.07 -0.39 -6.23
N THR A 706 45.14 -1.12 -6.49
CA THR A 706 46.01 -1.75 -5.50
C THR A 706 46.68 -0.75 -4.55
N CYS A 707 46.86 0.52 -4.97
CA CYS A 707 47.37 1.57 -4.07
C CYS A 707 46.35 1.99 -2.97
N ILE A 708 45.10 1.50 -3.03
CA ILE A 708 44.05 1.78 -2.06
C ILE A 708 43.81 0.51 -1.23
N ARG A 709 44.23 0.51 0.03
CA ARG A 709 43.98 -0.63 0.93
C ARG A 709 42.48 -0.84 1.13
N PRO A 710 41.99 -2.10 1.13
CA PRO A 710 40.62 -2.38 1.53
C PRO A 710 40.35 -1.88 2.95
N GLN A 711 39.20 -1.23 3.13
CA GLN A 711 38.78 -0.62 4.40
C GLN A 711 37.38 -1.08 4.78
N GLY A 712 37.08 -1.06 6.07
CA GLY A 712 35.74 -1.31 6.58
C GLY A 712 34.72 -0.26 6.15
N ARG A 713 33.42 -0.58 6.28
CA ARG A 713 32.31 0.25 5.81
C ARG A 713 32.30 1.67 6.38
N SER A 714 32.59 1.86 7.66
CA SER A 714 32.55 3.15 8.36
C SER A 714 33.78 4.04 8.16
N ALA A 715 34.82 3.58 7.42
CA ALA A 715 36.03 4.36 7.20
C ALA A 715 35.79 5.53 6.23
N HIS A 716 36.54 6.63 6.42
CA HIS A 716 36.45 7.86 5.61
C HIS A 716 37.25 7.81 4.29
N GLY A 717 38.05 6.77 4.07
CA GLY A 717 38.88 6.66 2.88
C GLY A 717 40.24 7.39 2.99
N VAL A 718 40.93 7.50 1.84
CA VAL A 718 42.26 8.10 1.70
C VAL A 718 42.21 9.11 0.55
N LYS A 719 43.15 10.06 0.50
CA LYS A 719 43.23 11.08 -0.55
C LYS A 719 43.50 10.44 -1.91
N ALA A 720 42.62 10.68 -2.88
CA ALA A 720 42.76 10.24 -4.29
C ALA A 720 43.52 11.27 -5.12
N ILE A 721 43.06 12.52 -5.08
CA ILE A 721 43.61 13.64 -5.84
C ILE A 721 43.70 14.87 -4.95
N THR A 722 44.70 15.71 -5.15
CA THR A 722 44.78 17.03 -4.50
C THR A 722 44.06 18.04 -5.38
N LEU A 723 42.99 18.63 -4.84
CA LEU A 723 42.18 19.61 -5.53
C LEU A 723 42.81 21.00 -5.47
N ARG A 724 42.58 21.79 -6.50
CA ARG A 724 42.85 23.21 -6.51
C ARG A 724 41.69 23.95 -5.83
N GLU A 725 41.93 25.23 -5.50
CA GLU A 725 40.90 26.06 -4.87
C GLU A 725 39.64 26.16 -5.75
N GLY A 726 38.49 25.87 -5.18
CA GLY A 726 37.19 25.87 -5.88
C GLY A 726 36.94 24.67 -6.83
N ASP A 727 37.88 23.69 -6.93
CA ASP A 727 37.69 22.50 -7.75
C ASP A 727 37.06 21.35 -6.93
N VAL A 728 36.30 20.52 -7.58
CA VAL A 728 35.67 19.33 -6.98
C VAL A 728 35.75 18.13 -7.89
N VAL A 729 35.76 16.94 -7.32
CA VAL A 729 35.66 15.70 -8.12
C VAL A 729 34.25 15.55 -8.66
N VAL A 730 34.13 15.25 -9.96
CA VAL A 730 32.83 15.06 -10.64
C VAL A 730 32.57 13.62 -11.05
N SER A 731 33.60 12.82 -11.31
CA SER A 731 33.39 11.46 -11.82
C SER A 731 34.56 10.53 -11.54
N ILE A 732 34.22 9.24 -11.38
CA ILE A 732 35.18 8.12 -11.37
C ILE A 732 34.85 7.15 -12.51
N ALA A 733 35.88 6.67 -13.23
CA ALA A 733 35.74 5.64 -14.27
C ALA A 733 36.71 4.50 -14.02
N ARG A 734 36.33 3.28 -14.41
CA ARG A 734 37.19 2.09 -14.40
C ARG A 734 37.76 1.88 -15.82
N GLU A 735 39.03 1.58 -15.90
CA GLU A 735 39.71 1.26 -17.16
C GLU A 735 39.22 -0.08 -17.73
N ARG A 736 39.11 -0.15 -19.04
CA ARG A 736 38.80 -1.34 -19.80
C ARG A 736 39.79 -1.43 -20.99
N ALA A 737 40.38 -2.60 -21.22
CA ALA A 737 41.34 -2.81 -22.28
C ALA A 737 40.73 -2.54 -23.67
N GLY A 738 41.43 -1.83 -24.54
CA GLY A 738 40.95 -1.47 -25.88
C GLY A 738 39.94 -0.32 -25.95
N ALA A 739 39.45 0.17 -24.82
CA ALA A 739 38.49 1.27 -24.76
C ALA A 739 39.19 2.65 -24.81
N SER A 740 38.37 3.69 -24.99
CA SER A 740 38.78 5.08 -24.96
C SER A 740 38.13 5.84 -23.82
N LEU A 741 38.74 6.94 -23.35
CA LEU A 741 38.15 7.82 -22.35
C LEU A 741 37.32 8.89 -23.02
N LEU A 742 36.00 8.84 -22.82
CA LEU A 742 35.10 9.91 -23.22
C LEU A 742 35.03 10.95 -22.09
N THR A 743 35.27 12.21 -22.44
CA THR A 743 35.03 13.36 -21.55
C THR A 743 33.97 14.23 -22.15
N VAL A 744 32.96 14.60 -21.35
CA VAL A 744 31.84 15.46 -21.75
C VAL A 744 31.83 16.71 -20.90
N THR A 745 31.47 17.85 -21.47
CA THR A 745 31.33 19.14 -20.78
C THR A 745 29.87 19.57 -20.66
N GLU A 746 29.60 20.50 -19.75
CA GLU A 746 28.26 21.03 -19.47
C GLU A 746 27.58 21.65 -20.72
N ASN A 747 28.38 22.22 -21.66
CA ASN A 747 27.84 22.81 -22.89
C ASN A 747 27.74 21.83 -24.09
N GLY A 748 27.76 20.51 -23.80
CA GLY A 748 27.54 19.45 -24.78
C GLY A 748 28.72 19.18 -25.74
N TYR A 749 29.93 19.66 -25.43
CA TYR A 749 31.13 19.28 -26.12
C TYR A 749 31.75 18.03 -25.50
N GLY A 750 32.42 17.24 -26.30
CA GLY A 750 33.14 16.08 -25.78
C GLY A 750 34.10 15.51 -26.78
N ARG A 751 34.90 14.54 -26.33
CA ARG A 751 35.86 13.81 -27.15
C ARG A 751 36.20 12.48 -26.55
N ARG A 752 36.61 11.55 -27.37
CA ARG A 752 37.30 10.32 -26.97
C ARG A 752 38.84 10.52 -27.01
N SER A 753 39.56 9.96 -26.08
CA SER A 753 41.01 9.96 -26.01
C SER A 753 41.52 8.58 -25.63
N GLU A 754 42.65 8.16 -26.20
CA GLU A 754 43.31 6.89 -25.85
C GLU A 754 43.70 6.89 -24.37
N LEU A 755 43.56 5.76 -23.70
CA LEU A 755 43.86 5.63 -22.27
C LEU A 755 45.36 5.76 -21.98
N GLU A 756 46.22 5.42 -22.94
CA GLU A 756 47.67 5.47 -22.86
C GLU A 756 48.21 6.89 -22.77
N GLN A 757 47.46 7.89 -23.21
CA GLN A 757 47.83 9.30 -23.08
C GLN A 757 47.82 9.78 -21.62
N TYR A 758 47.29 8.97 -20.70
CA TYR A 758 47.20 9.25 -19.26
C TYR A 758 48.17 8.32 -18.52
N ARG A 759 49.35 8.84 -18.14
CA ARG A 759 50.27 8.07 -17.32
C ARG A 759 49.67 7.64 -15.97
N ILE A 760 49.99 6.46 -15.51
CA ILE A 760 49.65 5.99 -14.18
C ILE A 760 50.40 6.83 -13.13
N GLN A 761 49.70 7.22 -12.07
CA GLN A 761 50.21 8.04 -10.98
C GLN A 761 49.88 7.44 -9.63
N ASN A 762 50.64 7.74 -8.62
CA ASN A 762 50.26 7.44 -7.23
C ASN A 762 49.10 8.35 -6.80
N ARG A 763 48.26 7.83 -5.93
CA ARG A 763 47.17 8.64 -5.35
C ARG A 763 47.65 9.88 -4.61
N GLY A 764 46.79 10.91 -4.52
CA GLY A 764 47.09 12.15 -3.78
C GLY A 764 47.85 13.22 -4.56
N GLY A 765 48.24 12.98 -5.84
CA GLY A 765 48.84 13.98 -6.73
C GLY A 765 47.79 14.98 -7.27
N TYR A 766 48.28 16.04 -7.98
CA TYR A 766 47.41 17.02 -8.66
C TYR A 766 46.79 16.52 -9.96
N GLY A 767 47.18 15.34 -10.43
CA GLY A 767 46.71 14.77 -11.68
C GLY A 767 47.33 15.42 -12.93
N LEU A 768 46.73 15.15 -14.09
CA LEU A 768 47.05 15.68 -15.41
C LEU A 768 45.91 16.55 -15.90
N GLN A 769 46.18 17.52 -16.75
CA GLN A 769 45.12 18.26 -17.43
C GLN A 769 44.45 17.33 -18.45
N ASN A 770 43.21 17.04 -18.26
CA ASN A 770 42.38 16.25 -19.16
C ASN A 770 41.68 17.15 -20.17
N TYR A 771 40.99 18.21 -19.73
CA TYR A 771 40.27 19.09 -20.61
C TYR A 771 40.61 20.56 -20.31
N LYS A 772 40.73 21.37 -21.34
CA LYS A 772 40.91 22.82 -21.16
C LYS A 772 39.54 23.46 -21.13
N VAL A 773 39.14 23.83 -19.92
CA VAL A 773 37.84 24.47 -19.64
C VAL A 773 37.88 25.92 -20.13
N ASP A 774 36.85 26.37 -20.84
CA ASP A 774 36.63 27.77 -21.23
C ASP A 774 35.14 28.09 -21.29
N ALA A 775 34.77 29.35 -21.47
CA ALA A 775 33.41 29.85 -21.48
C ALA A 775 32.54 29.22 -22.60
N GLU A 776 33.11 28.88 -23.74
CA GLU A 776 32.37 28.27 -24.85
C GLU A 776 31.95 26.83 -24.56
N ARG A 777 32.89 26.05 -23.93
CA ARG A 777 32.72 24.61 -23.74
C ARG A 777 32.14 24.25 -22.38
N GLY A 778 32.19 25.15 -21.40
CA GLY A 778 31.76 24.92 -20.05
C GLY A 778 32.72 24.06 -19.23
N MET A 779 32.35 23.74 -18.01
CA MET A 779 33.09 22.85 -17.10
C MET A 779 32.91 21.38 -17.50
N VAL A 780 33.77 20.49 -16.97
CA VAL A 780 33.64 19.04 -17.20
C VAL A 780 32.44 18.52 -16.40
N CYS A 781 31.47 17.94 -17.11
CA CYS A 781 30.33 17.26 -16.54
C CYS A 781 30.71 15.85 -16.02
N GLY A 782 31.57 15.12 -16.74
CA GLY A 782 32.01 13.81 -16.30
C GLY A 782 32.89 13.08 -17.29
N ILE A 783 33.31 11.87 -16.90
CA ILE A 783 34.09 10.95 -17.74
C ILE A 783 33.49 9.55 -17.78
N LYS A 784 33.60 8.85 -18.88
CA LYS A 784 33.24 7.41 -19.04
C LYS A 784 34.30 6.72 -19.91
N VAL A 785 34.55 5.44 -19.63
CA VAL A 785 35.36 4.58 -20.50
C VAL A 785 34.41 3.87 -21.46
N VAL A 786 34.63 4.03 -22.76
CA VAL A 786 33.73 3.59 -23.84
C VAL A 786 34.47 2.87 -24.92
N ASP A 787 33.84 1.87 -25.57
CA ASP A 787 34.33 1.22 -26.79
C ASP A 787 33.75 1.92 -28.04
N GLU A 788 34.26 1.61 -29.21
CA GLU A 788 33.70 2.12 -30.46
C GLU A 788 32.31 1.58 -30.76
N THR A 789 32.04 0.37 -30.30
CA THR A 789 30.76 -0.33 -30.44
C THR A 789 29.73 0.07 -29.40
N ASP A 790 30.03 0.99 -28.50
CA ASP A 790 29.05 1.46 -27.50
C ASP A 790 28.22 2.63 -28.04
N ASP A 791 27.02 2.82 -27.45
CA ASP A 791 26.22 4.03 -27.58
C ASP A 791 26.29 4.86 -26.31
N ILE A 792 26.13 6.17 -26.45
CA ILE A 792 26.06 7.11 -25.33
C ILE A 792 24.71 7.80 -25.30
N LEU A 793 24.07 7.77 -24.16
CA LEU A 793 22.88 8.55 -23.84
C LEU A 793 23.32 9.82 -23.11
N LEU A 794 23.10 11.00 -23.67
CA LEU A 794 23.35 12.29 -23.04
C LEU A 794 22.03 12.91 -22.61
N ILE A 795 22.02 13.57 -21.47
CA ILE A 795 20.83 14.12 -20.82
C ILE A 795 21.10 15.59 -20.48
N SER A 796 20.20 16.48 -20.88
CA SER A 796 20.28 17.91 -20.59
C SER A 796 19.30 18.33 -19.48
N THR A 797 19.52 19.53 -18.92
CA THR A 797 18.67 20.07 -17.83
C THR A 797 17.20 20.19 -18.19
N ASP A 798 16.86 20.36 -19.48
CA ASP A 798 15.50 20.38 -20.00
C ASP A 798 14.88 18.99 -20.27
N GLY A 799 15.60 17.92 -19.85
CA GLY A 799 15.15 16.53 -19.99
C GLY A 799 15.23 15.96 -21.40
N ILE A 800 15.91 16.62 -22.30
CA ILE A 800 16.16 16.07 -23.63
C ILE A 800 17.23 15.00 -23.52
N VAL A 801 16.93 13.82 -24.08
CA VAL A 801 17.85 12.68 -24.16
C VAL A 801 18.24 12.43 -25.61
N ILE A 802 19.55 12.33 -25.88
CA ILE A 802 20.05 11.97 -27.19
C ILE A 802 20.90 10.69 -27.06
N ARG A 803 20.72 9.75 -27.98
CA ARG A 803 21.54 8.55 -28.12
C ARG A 803 22.52 8.75 -29.30
N VAL A 804 23.81 8.61 -29.05
CA VAL A 804 24.87 8.85 -30.02
C VAL A 804 25.81 7.66 -30.08
N TYR A 805 26.11 7.15 -31.25
CA TYR A 805 27.07 6.06 -31.47
C TYR A 805 28.47 6.53 -31.15
N CYS A 806 29.25 5.78 -30.38
CA CYS A 806 30.59 6.16 -29.96
C CYS A 806 31.57 6.30 -31.13
N ALA A 807 31.43 5.47 -32.18
CA ALA A 807 32.24 5.57 -33.37
C ALA A 807 32.14 6.95 -34.07
N ASP A 808 30.99 7.63 -33.97
CA ASP A 808 30.78 8.97 -34.51
C ASP A 808 31.53 10.07 -33.73
N ILE A 809 32.00 9.78 -32.53
CA ILE A 809 32.78 10.71 -31.71
C ILE A 809 34.22 10.50 -32.00
N ARG A 810 34.87 11.44 -32.71
CA ARG A 810 36.23 11.33 -33.16
C ARG A 810 37.22 11.11 -32.01
N LEU A 811 38.13 10.15 -32.18
CA LEU A 811 39.27 9.93 -31.29
C LEU A 811 40.29 11.09 -31.46
N MET A 812 40.68 11.73 -30.37
CA MET A 812 41.51 12.94 -30.37
C MET A 812 42.51 12.92 -29.22
N GLY A 813 43.55 13.70 -29.37
CA GLY A 813 44.56 13.89 -28.33
C GLY A 813 43.99 14.55 -27.06
N ARG A 814 44.57 14.27 -25.91
CA ARG A 814 44.19 14.71 -24.57
C ARG A 814 43.95 16.23 -24.43
N THR A 815 44.64 17.06 -25.23
CA THR A 815 44.55 18.53 -25.19
C THR A 815 43.65 19.13 -26.28
N ALA A 816 43.06 18.29 -27.14
CA ALA A 816 42.19 18.75 -28.23
C ALA A 816 40.89 19.40 -27.69
N LYS A 817 40.29 20.26 -28.50
CA LYS A 817 39.08 21.02 -28.17
C LYS A 817 37.80 20.16 -28.08
N GLY A 818 37.81 18.97 -28.73
CA GLY A 818 36.63 18.12 -28.83
C GLY A 818 35.67 18.55 -29.92
N VAL A 819 34.56 17.81 -30.02
CA VAL A 819 33.46 18.07 -30.97
C VAL A 819 32.18 18.32 -30.20
N ARG A 820 31.20 18.99 -30.80
CA ARG A 820 29.89 19.14 -30.19
C ARG A 820 29.10 17.84 -30.38
N ILE A 821 28.81 17.16 -29.27
CA ILE A 821 28.06 15.90 -29.25
C ILE A 821 26.58 16.18 -29.17
N MET A 822 26.19 17.16 -28.34
CA MET A 822 24.81 17.55 -28.15
C MET A 822 24.67 19.07 -28.31
N ARG A 823 23.61 19.53 -28.96
CA ARG A 823 23.27 20.96 -28.99
C ARG A 823 22.39 21.26 -27.78
N VAL A 824 22.88 22.11 -26.89
CA VAL A 824 22.12 22.66 -25.76
C VAL A 824 21.81 24.14 -26.04
N THR A 825 20.66 24.61 -25.60
CA THR A 825 20.28 26.03 -25.68
C THR A 825 21.03 26.82 -24.62
N ASN A 826 21.12 28.15 -24.75
CA ASN A 826 21.98 29.00 -23.90
C ASN A 826 21.70 28.96 -22.37
N GLU A 827 20.56 28.42 -21.96
CA GLU A 827 20.14 28.27 -20.55
C GLU A 827 20.28 26.84 -20.05
N ASN A 828 20.52 25.86 -20.93
CA ASN A 828 20.53 24.45 -20.61
C ASN A 828 21.94 23.88 -20.62
N GLN A 829 22.16 22.83 -19.82
CA GLN A 829 23.45 22.15 -19.68
C GLN A 829 23.28 20.64 -19.75
N VAL A 830 24.32 19.94 -20.20
CA VAL A 830 24.39 18.49 -20.05
C VAL A 830 24.69 18.17 -18.59
N VAL A 831 23.81 17.41 -17.94
CA VAL A 831 23.90 17.07 -16.52
C VAL A 831 24.40 15.66 -16.28
N ALA A 832 24.06 14.74 -17.17
CA ALA A 832 24.46 13.35 -17.04
C ALA A 832 24.64 12.69 -18.42
N PHE A 833 25.41 11.62 -18.45
CA PHE A 833 25.49 10.74 -19.63
C PHE A 833 25.79 9.31 -19.21
N SER A 834 25.24 8.35 -19.96
CA SER A 834 25.39 6.91 -19.70
C SER A 834 25.80 6.17 -20.96
N ARG A 835 26.47 5.02 -20.77
CA ARG A 835 26.84 4.09 -21.80
C ARG A 835 25.80 2.99 -21.94
N THR A 836 25.49 2.58 -23.16
CA THR A 836 24.68 1.41 -23.51
C THR A 836 25.32 0.61 -24.62
N GLU A 837 24.93 -0.64 -24.79
CA GLU A 837 25.37 -1.47 -25.91
C GLU A 837 24.68 -1.01 -27.20
N HIS A 838 25.40 -1.14 -28.34
CA HIS A 838 24.85 -0.83 -29.65
C HIS A 838 24.00 -2.01 -30.15
N ASP A 839 22.85 -1.74 -30.70
CA ASP A 839 21.93 -2.74 -31.25
C ASP A 839 22.09 -2.77 -32.80
N GLU A 840 22.70 -3.83 -33.32
CA GLU A 840 22.98 -4.01 -34.77
C GLU A 840 21.68 -4.28 -35.56
N THR A 841 20.62 -4.74 -34.95
CA THR A 841 19.36 -5.05 -35.63
C THR A 841 18.61 -3.79 -36.10
N GLU A 842 18.77 -2.66 -35.43
CA GLU A 842 18.21 -1.37 -35.87
C GLU A 842 18.98 -0.75 -37.05
N ALA A 843 20.26 -1.12 -37.28
CA ALA A 843 21.04 -0.59 -38.40
C ALA A 843 20.61 -1.19 -39.76
N CYS A 844 20.15 -2.43 -39.78
CA CYS A 844 19.66 -3.08 -41.01
C CYS A 844 18.29 -2.55 -41.47
N SER A 845 17.37 -2.26 -40.52
CA SER A 845 16.03 -1.72 -40.87
C SER A 845 16.11 -0.28 -41.45
N GLN A 846 17.12 0.49 -41.06
CA GLN A 846 17.30 1.86 -41.61
C GLN A 846 17.94 1.89 -43.00
N ILE A 847 18.60 0.83 -43.42
CA ILE A 847 19.13 0.69 -44.80
C ILE A 847 17.97 0.31 -45.76
N GLU A 848 17.00 -0.45 -45.26
CA GLU A 848 15.79 -0.78 -46.03
C GLU A 848 14.84 0.43 -46.19
N GLU A 849 14.58 1.23 -45.14
CA GLU A 849 13.78 2.47 -45.26
C GLU A 849 14.44 3.53 -46.13
N THR A 850 15.76 3.66 -46.14
CA THR A 850 16.45 4.61 -47.05
C THR A 850 16.55 4.10 -48.50
N ALA A 851 16.34 2.82 -48.75
CA ALA A 851 16.20 2.27 -50.10
C ALA A 851 14.78 2.46 -50.69
N GLU A 852 13.77 2.40 -49.84
CA GLU A 852 12.37 2.69 -50.24
C GLU A 852 12.14 4.18 -50.50
N ASP A 853 12.68 5.10 -49.66
CA ASP A 853 12.58 6.54 -49.90
C ASP A 853 13.40 7.05 -51.12
N ALA A 854 14.39 6.28 -51.60
CA ALA A 854 15.17 6.61 -52.79
C ALA A 854 14.49 6.20 -54.09
N VAL A 855 13.42 5.40 -54.05
CA VAL A 855 12.63 4.97 -55.22
C VAL A 855 11.44 5.92 -55.47
N GLU A 856 11.06 6.73 -54.50
CA GLU A 856 9.89 7.62 -54.61
C GLU A 856 10.16 9.06 -55.07
N THR A 857 11.44 9.41 -55.38
CA THR A 857 11.83 10.75 -55.90
C THR A 857 12.55 10.69 -57.25
N ALA A 858 11.91 10.17 -58.27
CA ALA A 858 12.25 10.49 -59.66
C ALA A 858 11.08 11.30 -60.28
N PRO A 859 11.35 12.49 -60.89
CA PRO A 859 10.29 13.30 -61.42
C PRO A 859 9.78 12.74 -62.74
N GLU A 860 8.49 12.46 -62.83
CA GLU A 860 7.82 12.21 -64.09
C GLU A 860 7.64 13.56 -64.86
N ASP A 861 8.29 13.62 -66.00
CA ASP A 861 8.04 14.66 -67.03
C ASP A 861 6.75 14.36 -67.80
N PRO A 862 5.95 15.37 -68.11
CA PRO A 862 4.66 15.18 -68.80
C PRO A 862 4.85 15.13 -70.29
N LEU A 863 4.39 14.10 -70.95
CA LEU A 863 4.17 14.07 -72.42
C LEU A 863 2.69 13.95 -72.74
N ASP A 864 2.27 14.96 -73.53
CA ASP A 864 0.98 15.23 -74.10
C ASP A 864 0.33 14.12 -74.97
N LEU A 865 -1.00 13.93 -74.76
CA LEU A 865 -2.11 13.81 -75.72
C LEU A 865 -2.18 12.60 -76.70
N PRO A 866 -3.37 12.20 -77.22
CA PRO A 866 -4.69 12.85 -77.23
C PRO A 866 -5.88 11.89 -76.91
N GLU A 867 -7.04 12.56 -76.75
CA GLU A 867 -8.43 12.04 -76.74
C GLU A 867 -8.83 11.10 -77.87
N ALA A 868 -9.64 10.07 -77.53
CA ALA A 868 -10.69 9.57 -78.38
C ALA A 868 -11.79 8.85 -77.64
N THR A 869 -12.90 9.53 -77.48
CA THR A 869 -14.32 9.16 -77.73
C THR A 869 -14.81 7.75 -77.36
N GLU A 870 -15.85 7.75 -76.50
CA GLU A 870 -17.12 7.05 -76.48
C GLU A 870 -17.22 5.61 -77.07
N GLU A 871 -17.77 4.70 -76.30
CA GLU A 871 -19.11 4.21 -76.58
C GLU A 871 -19.56 3.21 -75.46
N THR A 872 -20.83 3.44 -75.12
CA THR A 872 -21.81 2.67 -74.37
C THR A 872 -21.83 1.16 -74.66
N ASN A 873 -22.10 0.31 -73.66
CA ASN A 873 -23.30 -0.50 -73.51
C ASN A 873 -23.05 -1.69 -72.52
N GLU A 874 -23.98 -1.83 -71.68
CA GLU A 874 -24.79 -2.79 -70.93
C GLU A 874 -24.38 -2.99 -69.43
#